data_862f8f7e0cf80949d10771401386b026
#
_entry.id   862f8f7e0cf80949d10771401386b026
#
_cell.length_a   1.000
_cell.length_b   1.000
_cell.length_c   1.000
_cell.angle_alpha   90.00
_cell.angle_beta   90.00
_cell.angle_gamma   90.00
#
_symmetry.space_group_name_H-M   'P 1'
#
loop_
_entity.id
_entity.type
_entity.pdbx_description
1 polymer ?
#
loop_
_entity_poly.entity_id
_entity_poly.type
_entity_poly.pdbx_seq_one_letter_code
_entity_poly.pdbx_strand_id
1 'polypeptide(L)'
;MPMRNMQPTWKADTYCVPLPDGVYLRGNNNRLILKGKSLYLLLQQLIPHLDSKVTLGEITEGLDADRKRMVTNLIEKLFAHHFLTDSSQDQPHTLPLLEQESYASNIAFIESFQTSAAHRFEAFRDKHFLLVGDGLACVSLIQASRQCGIKNISVITTSEEEHFRQEMLNLFVRDASAEDVHVIDPFSWANETEVRHTIQAYDAILHIAQSPMLARAQLLNRLCIEEGKTLLQAITVDDHAWIGPLVCPETDACWECAWRRLQANLADADQPAHYEFRDLPPPSSSQPAVAQGSSILANRLLFDVFRHFTQAGSPETGGKISALHTQTFLSESHTFLPHPHCQACRHTTAQTASQFLEQMHSVQHQEPVDPDHFLEKFAHCVDARMGLFTAVENSHFVRLPLAVYKVNVSHPLSREDHPETLSVIAASIDTRGARTRVAQKACERYAANCVDQRRLLSFEAVQQAALPTIASEQLLALKASSSESEMWTWALNLQTQQVALVPAISVFSSSCEHERGIGSGMTWEEAICQALLDWCCYLTVARLKTAQQPYPQIDLERACSTPAGAYLYRQLKAAGEQITAYDITGPLGVPTFAVCAGEKAVAYSTHCDSALALNRGLERALQQYQATYFQQPAYALSPVPDFAVNLRGDQVLVPDYALPGAWPARNEWLLQQLQKNGLQAFVVPLDHDSTLTQILPYIVRVLLSGKVSQEGR
;
A
#
# COMPACT_ATOMS: atom_id res chain seq x y z
N MET A 1 19.77 -5.85 39.46
CA MET A 1 21.12 -6.33 39.79
C MET A 1 21.82 -5.30 40.67
N PRO A 2 22.66 -5.66 41.61
CA PRO A 2 23.40 -4.67 42.38
C PRO A 2 24.36 -3.94 41.42
N MET A 3 24.21 -2.63 41.25
CA MET A 3 25.01 -1.75 40.40
C MET A 3 26.54 -1.89 40.60
N ARG A 4 26.96 -2.52 41.68
CA ARG A 4 28.38 -2.71 42.05
C ARG A 4 29.18 -3.54 41.04
N ASN A 5 28.53 -4.46 40.33
CA ASN A 5 29.12 -5.37 39.33
C ASN A 5 28.99 -4.83 37.89
N MET A 6 28.37 -3.67 37.67
CA MET A 6 28.26 -3.03 36.39
C MET A 6 29.63 -2.62 35.87
N GLN A 7 29.92 -2.87 34.61
CA GLN A 7 31.13 -2.41 33.90
C GLN A 7 30.72 -1.26 32.97
N PRO A 8 30.77 -0.01 33.49
CA PRO A 8 30.28 1.14 32.74
C PRO A 8 31.24 1.48 31.59
N THR A 9 30.70 1.61 30.39
CA THR A 9 31.44 1.98 29.19
C THR A 9 30.89 3.29 28.63
N TRP A 10 31.80 4.28 28.44
CA TRP A 10 31.45 5.56 27.83
C TRP A 10 31.19 5.39 26.36
N LYS A 11 29.99 5.84 25.87
CA LYS A 11 29.67 5.75 24.46
C LYS A 11 30.55 6.66 23.61
N ALA A 12 31.11 6.11 22.54
CA ALA A 12 32.02 6.80 21.64
C ALA A 12 31.38 8.02 20.91
N ASP A 13 30.04 8.05 20.77
CA ASP A 13 29.32 9.16 20.15
C ASP A 13 29.03 10.33 21.09
N THR A 14 29.51 10.29 22.35
CA THR A 14 29.18 11.27 23.39
C THR A 14 30.18 12.43 23.44
N TYR A 15 29.67 13.62 23.20
CA TYR A 15 30.38 14.88 23.40
C TYR A 15 30.11 15.42 24.79
N CYS A 16 31.18 15.82 25.49
CA CYS A 16 31.14 16.43 26.81
C CYS A 16 31.66 17.87 26.74
N VAL A 17 30.79 18.86 26.90
CA VAL A 17 31.08 20.29 26.72
C VAL A 17 30.90 21.02 28.04
N PRO A 18 31.92 21.80 28.53
CA PRO A 18 31.78 22.57 29.74
C PRO A 18 30.79 23.72 29.58
N LEU A 19 30.01 23.96 30.66
CA LEU A 19 29.13 25.13 30.80
C LEU A 19 29.58 25.93 32.03
N PRO A 20 29.25 27.24 32.13
CA PRO A 20 29.59 28.06 33.29
C PRO A 20 29.13 27.47 34.63
N ASP A 21 27.96 26.80 34.64
CA ASP A 21 27.36 26.22 35.85
C ASP A 21 27.21 24.69 35.78
N GLY A 22 27.94 23.99 34.87
CA GLY A 22 27.80 22.55 34.74
C GLY A 22 28.45 21.96 33.51
N VAL A 23 27.81 20.94 32.94
CA VAL A 23 28.24 20.24 31.74
C VAL A 23 27.05 19.93 30.81
N TYR A 24 27.27 20.08 29.51
CA TYR A 24 26.37 19.64 28.47
C TYR A 24 26.92 18.36 27.84
N LEU A 25 26.09 17.33 27.86
CA LEU A 25 26.34 16.04 27.20
C LEU A 25 25.45 15.92 26.00
N ARG A 26 26.00 15.50 24.87
CA ARG A 26 25.29 15.26 23.63
C ARG A 26 25.78 13.97 22.98
N GLY A 27 24.89 13.02 22.79
CA GLY A 27 25.04 11.86 21.91
C GLY A 27 24.23 12.00 20.63
N ASN A 28 24.23 11.00 19.78
CA ASN A 28 23.46 11.00 18.53
C ASN A 28 21.95 11.18 18.75
N ASN A 29 21.39 10.51 19.76
CA ASN A 29 19.95 10.48 20.03
C ASN A 29 19.54 11.09 21.38
N ASN A 30 20.49 11.58 22.16
CA ASN A 30 20.27 12.04 23.52
C ASN A 30 21.01 13.35 23.84
N ARG A 31 20.49 14.09 24.80
CA ARG A 31 21.11 15.30 25.34
C ARG A 31 20.82 15.43 26.82
N LEU A 32 21.77 15.92 27.60
CA LEU A 32 21.62 16.12 29.03
C LEU A 32 22.41 17.33 29.48
N ILE A 33 21.84 18.17 30.35
CA ILE A 33 22.55 19.23 31.05
C ILE A 33 22.60 18.84 32.52
N LEU A 34 23.82 18.73 33.04
CA LEU A 34 24.08 18.50 34.45
C LEU A 34 24.60 19.79 35.10
N LYS A 35 23.94 20.27 36.16
CA LYS A 35 24.37 21.46 36.91
C LYS A 35 25.36 21.09 37.99
N GLY A 36 26.43 21.86 38.13
CA GLY A 36 27.49 21.68 39.12
C GLY A 36 28.85 22.13 38.59
N LYS A 37 29.49 23.12 39.19
CA LYS A 37 30.72 23.75 38.70
C LYS A 37 31.91 22.80 38.59
N SER A 38 31.98 21.73 39.39
CA SER A 38 33.06 20.72 39.39
C SER A 38 32.75 19.47 38.54
N LEU A 39 31.54 19.36 37.97
CA LEU A 39 31.09 18.14 37.25
C LEU A 39 31.90 17.87 35.98
N TYR A 40 32.30 18.91 35.26
CA TYR A 40 33.11 18.74 34.05
C TYR A 40 34.50 18.12 34.40
N LEU A 41 35.18 18.64 35.44
CA LEU A 41 36.46 18.10 35.89
C LEU A 41 36.32 16.67 36.43
N LEU A 42 35.25 16.39 37.15
CA LEU A 42 34.94 15.03 37.61
C LEU A 42 34.73 14.08 36.43
N LEU A 43 33.98 14.46 35.41
CA LEU A 43 33.77 13.65 34.22
C LEU A 43 35.06 13.44 33.43
N GLN A 44 35.91 14.47 33.29
CA GLN A 44 37.23 14.31 32.66
C GLN A 44 38.13 13.29 33.38
N GLN A 45 38.01 13.17 34.70
CA GLN A 45 38.72 12.15 35.46
C GLN A 45 38.07 10.78 35.40
N LEU A 46 36.75 10.70 35.29
CA LEU A 46 36.02 9.43 35.26
C LEU A 46 36.05 8.76 33.88
N ILE A 47 35.91 9.53 32.80
CA ILE A 47 35.79 9.00 31.41
C ILE A 47 36.90 7.99 31.08
N PRO A 48 38.20 8.21 31.44
CA PRO A 48 39.26 7.23 31.17
C PRO A 48 39.09 5.89 31.87
N HIS A 49 38.27 5.82 32.92
CA HIS A 49 37.97 4.60 33.69
C HIS A 49 36.66 3.97 33.30
N LEU A 50 35.92 4.57 32.36
CA LEU A 50 34.65 4.06 31.82
C LEU A 50 34.94 3.33 30.50
N ASP A 51 35.83 2.32 30.54
CA ASP A 51 36.40 1.62 29.38
C ASP A 51 36.06 0.11 29.34
N SER A 52 35.01 -0.33 30.03
CA SER A 52 34.59 -1.73 30.16
C SER A 52 35.53 -2.66 30.96
N LYS A 53 36.69 -2.18 31.44
CA LYS A 53 37.67 -3.07 32.11
C LYS A 53 37.45 -3.19 33.60
N VAL A 54 36.89 -2.16 34.22
CA VAL A 54 36.69 -2.09 35.67
C VAL A 54 35.21 -1.96 36.03
N THR A 55 34.87 -2.57 37.16
CA THR A 55 33.49 -2.49 37.68
C THR A 55 33.23 -1.16 38.39
N LEU A 56 31.98 -0.75 38.51
CA LEU A 56 31.60 0.42 39.30
C LEU A 56 32.05 0.27 40.78
N GLY A 57 32.11 -0.98 41.29
CA GLY A 57 32.62 -1.30 42.58
C GLY A 57 34.10 -0.91 42.75
N GLU A 58 34.93 -1.27 41.78
CA GLU A 58 36.36 -0.96 41.73
C GLU A 58 36.63 0.53 41.49
N ILE A 59 35.88 1.18 40.56
CA ILE A 59 35.99 2.65 40.34
C ILE A 59 35.73 3.45 41.64
N THR A 60 34.84 2.93 42.48
CA THR A 60 34.43 3.59 43.72
C THR A 60 35.17 3.06 44.96
N GLU A 61 36.14 2.13 44.79
CA GLU A 61 36.96 1.60 45.85
C GLU A 61 37.93 2.67 46.39
N GLY A 62 37.99 2.81 47.70
CA GLY A 62 38.83 3.85 48.33
C GLY A 62 38.18 5.24 48.44
N LEU A 63 37.03 5.48 47.90
CA LEU A 63 36.29 6.73 48.08
C LEU A 63 35.52 6.73 49.41
N ASP A 64 35.41 7.89 50.04
CA ASP A 64 34.52 8.08 51.19
C ASP A 64 33.04 7.88 50.80
N ALA A 65 32.17 7.67 51.80
CA ALA A 65 30.76 7.31 51.57
C ALA A 65 29.99 8.36 50.75
N ASP A 66 30.31 9.64 50.89
CA ASP A 66 29.63 10.73 50.22
C ASP A 66 30.09 10.85 48.76
N ARG A 67 31.37 10.74 48.49
CA ARG A 67 31.93 10.71 47.12
C ARG A 67 31.49 9.46 46.38
N LYS A 68 31.49 8.31 47.03
CA LYS A 68 30.99 7.06 46.47
C LYS A 68 29.52 7.20 46.02
N ARG A 69 28.66 7.76 46.88
CA ARG A 69 27.26 8.02 46.56
C ARG A 69 27.13 9.00 45.38
N MET A 70 27.93 10.06 45.37
CA MET A 70 27.91 11.06 44.29
C MET A 70 28.30 10.44 42.95
N VAL A 71 29.37 9.65 42.85
CA VAL A 71 29.81 8.98 41.63
C VAL A 71 28.79 7.96 41.20
N THR A 72 28.24 7.14 42.11
CA THR A 72 27.21 6.16 41.79
C THR A 72 25.97 6.85 41.20
N ASN A 73 25.46 7.90 41.84
CA ASN A 73 24.30 8.65 41.33
C ASN A 73 24.55 9.31 39.96
N LEU A 74 25.80 9.76 39.72
CA LEU A 74 26.20 10.31 38.42
C LEU A 74 26.17 9.23 37.34
N ILE A 75 26.76 8.06 37.60
CA ILE A 75 26.79 6.92 36.69
C ILE A 75 25.36 6.42 36.42
N GLU A 76 24.51 6.27 37.45
CA GLU A 76 23.10 5.95 37.29
C GLU A 76 22.38 6.91 36.35
N LYS A 77 22.61 8.21 36.55
CA LYS A 77 21.98 9.24 35.71
C LYS A 77 22.46 9.21 34.28
N LEU A 78 23.76 9.00 34.06
CA LEU A 78 24.36 8.86 32.74
C LEU A 78 23.82 7.61 32.01
N PHE A 79 23.68 6.50 32.74
CA PHE A 79 23.13 5.27 32.24
C PHE A 79 21.63 5.40 31.88
N ALA A 80 20.85 6.01 32.79
CA ALA A 80 19.41 6.26 32.54
C ALA A 80 19.15 7.16 31.33
N HIS A 81 20.13 8.02 30.99
CA HIS A 81 20.08 8.88 29.81
C HIS A 81 20.86 8.32 28.61
N HIS A 82 21.26 7.05 28.64
CA HIS A 82 21.93 6.33 27.56
C HIS A 82 23.28 6.93 27.09
N PHE A 83 24.05 7.57 28.00
CA PHE A 83 25.42 7.98 27.75
C PHE A 83 26.46 6.93 28.13
N LEU A 84 26.03 5.92 28.88
CA LEU A 84 26.82 4.75 29.25
C LEU A 84 26.09 3.46 28.83
N THR A 85 26.87 2.43 28.54
CA THR A 85 26.42 1.03 28.41
C THR A 85 27.02 0.19 29.55
N ASP A 86 26.42 -0.96 29.82
CA ASP A 86 26.94 -1.94 30.79
C ASP A 86 27.51 -3.14 30.02
N SER A 87 28.84 -3.18 29.90
CA SER A 87 29.55 -4.24 29.19
C SER A 87 29.64 -5.56 29.98
N SER A 88 29.24 -5.58 31.26
CA SER A 88 29.21 -6.82 32.05
C SER A 88 28.22 -7.88 31.49
N GLN A 89 27.30 -7.45 30.66
CA GLN A 89 26.30 -8.30 30.02
C GLN A 89 26.59 -8.58 28.53
N ASP A 90 27.72 -8.09 28.03
CA ASP A 90 28.09 -8.29 26.63
C ASP A 90 28.44 -9.77 26.38
N GLN A 91 27.98 -10.28 25.23
CA GLN A 91 28.33 -11.61 24.79
C GLN A 91 29.81 -11.66 24.39
N PRO A 92 30.51 -12.78 24.71
CA PRO A 92 31.90 -12.94 24.37
C PRO A 92 32.13 -12.97 22.86
N HIS A 93 33.27 -12.49 22.41
CA HIS A 93 33.73 -12.54 21.03
C HIS A 93 35.16 -13.00 20.94
N THR A 94 35.61 -13.44 19.76
CA THR A 94 36.97 -13.94 19.52
C THR A 94 37.76 -13.03 18.57
N LEU A 95 37.26 -11.81 18.26
CA LEU A 95 37.92 -10.85 17.36
C LEU A 95 39.34 -10.52 17.84
N PRO A 96 40.40 -10.72 17.02
CA PRO A 96 41.75 -10.28 17.32
C PRO A 96 41.83 -8.77 17.55
N LEU A 97 42.71 -8.32 18.39
CA LEU A 97 42.90 -6.88 18.70
C LEU A 97 43.14 -6.03 17.44
N LEU A 98 43.89 -6.53 16.48
CA LEU A 98 44.17 -5.83 15.22
C LEU A 98 42.88 -5.64 14.38
N GLU A 99 41.97 -6.62 14.41
CA GLU A 99 40.66 -6.52 13.73
C GLU A 99 39.73 -5.57 14.46
N GLN A 100 39.75 -5.58 15.81
CA GLN A 100 38.96 -4.63 16.60
C GLN A 100 39.40 -3.18 16.30
N GLU A 101 40.70 -2.92 16.19
CA GLU A 101 41.23 -1.61 15.81
C GLU A 101 40.87 -1.22 14.38
N SER A 102 41.02 -2.15 13.42
CA SER A 102 40.73 -1.90 12.02
C SER A 102 39.24 -1.59 11.75
N TYR A 103 38.33 -2.22 12.51
CA TYR A 103 36.89 -2.04 12.39
C TYR A 103 36.25 -1.29 13.57
N ALA A 104 37.07 -0.53 14.32
CA ALA A 104 36.60 0.19 15.50
C ALA A 104 35.40 1.11 15.21
N SER A 105 35.34 1.74 14.03
CA SER A 105 34.20 2.58 13.62
C SER A 105 32.93 1.79 13.40
N ASN A 106 33.00 0.56 12.83
CA ASN A 106 31.88 -0.31 12.62
C ASN A 106 31.31 -0.82 13.95
N ILE A 107 32.20 -1.23 14.85
CA ILE A 107 31.82 -1.69 16.20
C ILE A 107 31.17 -0.53 16.98
N ALA A 108 31.77 0.66 16.97
CA ALA A 108 31.23 1.86 17.64
C ALA A 108 29.85 2.27 17.05
N PHE A 109 29.64 2.09 15.75
CA PHE A 109 28.33 2.32 15.14
C PHE A 109 27.30 1.35 15.71
N ILE A 110 27.60 0.04 15.82
CA ILE A 110 26.70 -0.96 16.41
C ILE A 110 26.41 -0.60 17.88
N GLU A 111 27.44 -0.22 18.65
CA GLU A 111 27.33 0.15 20.06
C GLU A 111 26.36 1.32 20.31
N SER A 112 26.24 2.24 19.34
CA SER A 112 25.29 3.35 19.44
C SER A 112 23.82 2.90 19.44
N PHE A 113 23.53 1.67 18.97
CA PHE A 113 22.19 1.10 18.87
C PHE A 113 21.97 -0.12 19.77
N GLN A 114 23.00 -0.97 19.94
CA GLN A 114 22.88 -2.30 20.55
C GLN A 114 24.00 -2.58 21.53
N THR A 115 23.76 -3.46 22.49
CA THR A 115 24.78 -4.07 23.36
C THR A 115 25.52 -5.19 22.61
N SER A 116 26.65 -5.66 23.14
CA SER A 116 27.48 -6.73 22.58
C SER A 116 27.96 -6.42 21.16
N ALA A 117 28.37 -5.18 20.91
CA ALA A 117 28.69 -4.69 19.57
C ALA A 117 29.76 -5.52 18.85
N ALA A 118 30.84 -5.89 19.54
CA ALA A 118 31.92 -6.69 18.98
C ALA A 118 31.45 -8.11 18.61
N HIS A 119 30.63 -8.76 19.45
CA HIS A 119 30.04 -10.06 19.15
C HIS A 119 29.12 -10.00 17.93
N ARG A 120 28.24 -8.97 17.84
CA ARG A 120 27.36 -8.77 16.70
C ARG A 120 28.13 -8.53 15.41
N PHE A 121 29.20 -7.76 15.49
CA PHE A 121 30.08 -7.52 14.36
C PHE A 121 30.79 -8.81 13.89
N GLU A 122 31.29 -9.62 14.83
CA GLU A 122 31.87 -10.93 14.54
C GLU A 122 30.86 -11.86 13.84
N ALA A 123 29.65 -11.95 14.39
CA ALA A 123 28.58 -12.76 13.81
C ALA A 123 28.20 -12.31 12.39
N PHE A 124 28.25 -10.99 12.12
CA PHE A 124 28.07 -10.45 10.77
C PHE A 124 29.21 -10.84 9.83
N ARG A 125 30.48 -10.73 10.30
CA ARG A 125 31.67 -11.06 9.50
C ARG A 125 31.70 -12.52 9.06
N ASP A 126 31.19 -13.41 9.88
CA ASP A 126 31.21 -14.86 9.64
C ASP A 126 30.08 -15.35 8.71
N LYS A 127 29.15 -14.44 8.34
CA LYS A 127 28.11 -14.74 7.35
C LYS A 127 28.68 -14.98 5.95
N HIS A 128 28.04 -15.87 5.22
CA HIS A 128 28.38 -16.21 3.83
C HIS A 128 27.53 -15.36 2.88
N PHE A 129 28.17 -14.54 2.05
CA PHE A 129 27.51 -13.66 1.09
C PHE A 129 27.76 -14.11 -0.35
N LEU A 130 26.69 -14.15 -1.13
CA LEU A 130 26.74 -14.30 -2.57
C LEU A 130 26.48 -12.95 -3.23
N LEU A 131 27.45 -12.43 -3.95
CA LEU A 131 27.34 -11.22 -4.75
C LEU A 131 27.06 -11.58 -6.20
N VAL A 132 25.98 -11.04 -6.76
CA VAL A 132 25.54 -11.30 -8.13
C VAL A 132 25.53 -9.97 -8.88
N GLY A 133 26.25 -9.89 -9.99
CA GLY A 133 26.28 -8.65 -10.77
C GLY A 133 27.37 -8.64 -11.84
N ASP A 134 27.48 -7.50 -12.50
CA ASP A 134 28.48 -7.25 -13.53
C ASP A 134 29.01 -5.80 -13.44
N GLY A 135 30.01 -5.51 -14.24
CA GLY A 135 30.55 -4.18 -14.42
C GLY A 135 31.13 -3.56 -13.14
N LEU A 136 31.29 -2.24 -13.20
CA LEU A 136 31.86 -1.45 -12.10
C LEU A 136 31.00 -1.50 -10.82
N ALA A 137 29.71 -1.76 -10.95
CA ALA A 137 28.84 -1.88 -9.80
C ALA A 137 29.16 -3.13 -8.96
N CYS A 138 29.45 -4.25 -9.60
CA CYS A 138 29.85 -5.48 -8.92
C CYS A 138 31.22 -5.30 -8.24
N VAL A 139 32.19 -4.69 -8.92
CA VAL A 139 33.51 -4.36 -8.34
C VAL A 139 33.35 -3.46 -7.10
N SER A 140 32.53 -2.42 -7.21
CA SER A 140 32.25 -1.51 -6.07
C SER A 140 31.59 -2.26 -4.91
N LEU A 141 30.70 -3.22 -5.20
CA LEU A 141 30.04 -4.02 -4.17
C LEU A 141 31.02 -4.92 -3.43
N ILE A 142 31.95 -5.56 -4.15
CA ILE A 142 33.01 -6.38 -3.55
C ILE A 142 33.91 -5.52 -2.65
N GLN A 143 34.36 -4.37 -3.14
CA GLN A 143 35.23 -3.46 -2.37
C GLN A 143 34.52 -2.99 -1.10
N ALA A 144 33.26 -2.55 -1.22
CA ALA A 144 32.47 -2.13 -0.08
C ALA A 144 32.25 -3.27 0.93
N SER A 145 31.99 -4.50 0.46
CA SER A 145 31.80 -5.67 1.32
C SER A 145 33.03 -5.98 2.16
N ARG A 146 34.21 -5.87 1.57
CA ARG A 146 35.49 -6.05 2.28
C ARG A 146 35.75 -4.92 3.28
N GLN A 147 35.53 -3.67 2.88
CA GLN A 147 35.66 -2.51 3.78
C GLN A 147 34.69 -2.60 4.97
N CYS A 148 33.53 -3.20 4.78
CA CYS A 148 32.56 -3.43 5.85
C CYS A 148 32.94 -4.60 6.78
N GLY A 149 33.92 -5.44 6.37
CA GLY A 149 34.48 -6.52 7.19
C GLY A 149 33.94 -7.91 6.91
N ILE A 150 33.20 -8.14 5.81
CA ILE A 150 32.74 -9.48 5.44
C ILE A 150 33.94 -10.36 5.03
N LYS A 151 34.04 -11.57 5.58
CA LYS A 151 35.09 -12.53 5.28
C LYS A 151 34.72 -13.47 4.13
N ASN A 152 33.53 -14.02 4.15
CA ASN A 152 33.11 -15.09 3.24
C ASN A 152 32.31 -14.51 2.08
N ILE A 153 33.00 -14.14 1.00
CA ILE A 153 32.41 -13.53 -0.20
C ILE A 153 32.56 -14.48 -1.39
N SER A 154 31.46 -14.83 -1.99
CA SER A 154 31.43 -15.48 -3.30
C SER A 154 30.79 -14.57 -4.34
N VAL A 155 31.28 -14.61 -5.56
CA VAL A 155 30.86 -13.71 -6.64
C VAL A 155 30.45 -14.50 -7.87
N ILE A 156 29.29 -14.19 -8.42
CA ILE A 156 28.87 -14.63 -9.76
C ILE A 156 28.84 -13.41 -10.66
N THR A 157 29.68 -13.41 -11.69
CA THR A 157 29.64 -12.40 -12.74
C THR A 157 28.60 -12.78 -13.76
N THR A 158 27.79 -11.85 -14.19
CA THR A 158 26.67 -12.07 -15.11
C THR A 158 27.01 -11.62 -16.54
N SER A 159 28.18 -10.99 -16.74
CA SER A 159 28.69 -10.64 -18.07
C SER A 159 29.24 -11.85 -18.77
N GLU A 160 28.85 -12.07 -20.03
CA GLU A 160 29.40 -13.08 -20.93
C GLU A 160 30.77 -12.66 -21.53
N GLU A 161 31.19 -11.41 -21.32
CA GLU A 161 32.46 -10.88 -21.84
C GLU A 161 33.64 -11.39 -20.99
N GLU A 162 34.41 -12.32 -21.55
CA GLU A 162 35.63 -12.88 -20.95
C GLU A 162 36.64 -11.79 -20.57
N HIS A 163 36.72 -10.72 -21.37
CA HIS A 163 37.61 -9.58 -21.09
C HIS A 163 37.25 -8.87 -19.76
N PHE A 164 35.99 -8.65 -19.50
CA PHE A 164 35.52 -8.02 -18.27
C PHE A 164 35.76 -8.94 -17.05
N ARG A 165 35.51 -10.24 -17.20
CA ARG A 165 35.81 -11.25 -16.19
C ARG A 165 37.31 -11.26 -15.86
N GLN A 166 38.17 -11.15 -16.86
CA GLN A 166 39.63 -11.10 -16.69
C GLN A 166 40.09 -9.79 -16.02
N GLU A 167 39.46 -8.63 -16.34
CA GLU A 167 39.74 -7.37 -15.67
C GLU A 167 39.34 -7.41 -14.20
N MET A 168 38.20 -7.96 -13.87
CA MET A 168 37.76 -8.19 -12.51
C MET A 168 38.78 -9.05 -11.75
N LEU A 169 39.17 -10.19 -12.28
CA LEU A 169 40.16 -11.07 -11.68
C LEU A 169 41.51 -10.35 -11.49
N ASN A 170 41.94 -9.53 -12.46
CA ASN A 170 43.18 -8.73 -12.35
C ASN A 170 43.09 -7.63 -11.27
N LEU A 171 41.93 -7.04 -11.03
CA LEU A 171 41.72 -6.08 -9.93
C LEU A 171 41.83 -6.76 -8.56
N PHE A 172 41.38 -8.02 -8.46
CA PHE A 172 41.50 -8.79 -7.21
C PHE A 172 42.93 -9.27 -6.95
N VAL A 173 43.66 -9.67 -7.99
CA VAL A 173 45.05 -10.12 -7.84
C VAL A 173 46.02 -9.01 -7.46
N ARG A 174 45.70 -7.74 -7.77
CA ARG A 174 46.54 -6.59 -7.40
C ARG A 174 46.40 -6.17 -5.92
N ASP A 175 45.36 -6.58 -5.25
CA ASP A 175 45.15 -6.29 -3.86
C ASP A 175 45.50 -7.53 -3.02
N ALA A 176 46.61 -7.46 -2.24
CA ALA A 176 47.18 -8.61 -1.50
C ALA A 176 46.23 -9.22 -0.44
N SER A 177 45.02 -8.64 -0.24
CA SER A 177 43.94 -9.15 0.58
C SER A 177 42.92 -9.98 -0.22
N ALA A 178 43.21 -10.34 -1.47
CA ALA A 178 42.28 -11.02 -2.42
C ALA A 178 42.02 -12.50 -2.12
N GLU A 179 42.67 -13.09 -1.12
CA GLU A 179 42.56 -14.53 -0.83
C GLU A 179 41.15 -14.93 -0.33
N ASP A 180 40.29 -13.95 0.06
CA ASP A 180 39.01 -14.22 0.68
C ASP A 180 37.81 -14.12 -0.27
N VAL A 181 38.00 -13.88 -1.57
CA VAL A 181 36.90 -13.77 -2.56
C VAL A 181 36.90 -14.96 -3.50
N HIS A 182 35.84 -15.75 -3.42
CA HIS A 182 35.65 -16.94 -4.29
C HIS A 182 34.80 -16.58 -5.51
N VAL A 183 35.39 -16.67 -6.70
CA VAL A 183 34.65 -16.48 -7.98
C VAL A 183 34.04 -17.80 -8.40
N ILE A 184 32.73 -17.85 -8.53
CA ILE A 184 31.97 -19.00 -8.97
C ILE A 184 31.89 -18.97 -10.50
N ASP A 185 32.06 -20.15 -11.15
CA ASP A 185 31.89 -20.28 -12.59
C ASP A 185 30.45 -19.91 -13.01
N PRO A 186 30.29 -19.19 -14.13
CA PRO A 186 28.98 -18.83 -14.63
C PRO A 186 28.13 -20.06 -14.94
N PHE A 187 26.87 -20.01 -14.57
CA PHE A 187 25.88 -21.04 -14.92
C PHE A 187 24.68 -20.40 -15.65
N SER A 188 23.84 -21.24 -16.22
CA SER A 188 22.64 -20.75 -16.90
C SER A 188 21.59 -20.34 -15.93
N TRP A 189 21.16 -19.07 -15.94
CA TRP A 189 20.03 -18.54 -15.15
C TRP A 189 18.70 -19.21 -15.49
N ALA A 190 18.60 -19.89 -16.63
CA ALA A 190 17.44 -20.73 -16.99
C ALA A 190 17.39 -22.06 -16.23
N ASN A 191 18.53 -22.51 -15.64
CA ASN A 191 18.59 -23.75 -14.85
C ASN A 191 18.27 -23.42 -13.36
N GLU A 192 16.98 -23.36 -13.03
CA GLU A 192 16.50 -23.03 -11.67
C GLU A 192 17.09 -23.96 -10.60
N THR A 193 17.27 -25.24 -10.89
CA THR A 193 17.80 -26.22 -9.94
C THR A 193 19.24 -25.89 -9.53
N GLU A 194 20.07 -25.46 -10.48
CA GLU A 194 21.45 -25.08 -10.24
C GLU A 194 21.52 -23.75 -9.43
N VAL A 195 20.69 -22.75 -9.81
CA VAL A 195 20.59 -21.49 -9.08
C VAL A 195 20.17 -21.74 -7.62
N ARG A 196 19.15 -22.56 -7.41
CA ARG A 196 18.66 -22.96 -6.07
C ARG A 196 19.75 -23.60 -5.23
N HIS A 197 20.44 -24.61 -5.80
CA HIS A 197 21.50 -25.31 -5.07
C HIS A 197 22.63 -24.33 -4.68
N THR A 198 22.96 -23.40 -5.55
CA THR A 198 23.98 -22.37 -5.26
C THR A 198 23.53 -21.47 -4.11
N ILE A 199 22.32 -20.94 -4.16
CA ILE A 199 21.77 -20.01 -3.14
C ILE A 199 21.73 -20.65 -1.75
N GLN A 200 21.45 -21.95 -1.64
CA GLN A 200 21.34 -22.66 -0.36
C GLN A 200 22.59 -22.54 0.52
N ALA A 201 23.77 -22.41 -0.08
CA ALA A 201 25.04 -22.33 0.62
C ALA A 201 25.30 -20.98 1.33
N TYR A 202 24.46 -19.94 1.07
CA TYR A 202 24.70 -18.59 1.55
C TYR A 202 23.64 -18.12 2.54
N ASP A 203 24.01 -17.17 3.41
CA ASP A 203 23.10 -16.50 4.33
C ASP A 203 22.37 -15.33 3.65
N ALA A 204 23.09 -14.62 2.78
CA ALA A 204 22.58 -13.46 2.08
C ALA A 204 23.02 -13.38 0.61
N ILE A 205 22.14 -12.90 -0.23
CA ILE A 205 22.36 -12.67 -1.65
C ILE A 205 22.21 -11.15 -1.93
N LEU A 206 23.26 -10.56 -2.50
CA LEU A 206 23.26 -9.16 -2.94
C LEU A 206 23.32 -9.12 -4.45
N HIS A 207 22.28 -8.61 -5.09
CA HIS A 207 22.18 -8.50 -6.53
C HIS A 207 22.26 -7.03 -6.96
N ILE A 208 23.23 -6.70 -7.81
CA ILE A 208 23.40 -5.37 -8.37
C ILE A 208 23.46 -5.44 -9.91
N ALA A 209 22.53 -4.71 -10.56
CA ALA A 209 22.43 -4.69 -12.01
C ALA A 209 22.34 -3.25 -12.52
N GLN A 210 23.19 -2.91 -13.49
CA GLN A 210 23.20 -1.59 -14.16
C GLN A 210 22.27 -1.53 -15.38
N SER A 211 21.56 -2.62 -15.66
CA SER A 211 20.53 -2.75 -16.69
C SER A 211 19.30 -3.46 -16.12
N PRO A 212 18.14 -3.40 -16.81
CA PRO A 212 16.91 -4.03 -16.34
C PRO A 212 16.99 -5.58 -16.38
N MET A 213 17.58 -6.18 -15.35
CA MET A 213 17.68 -7.64 -15.17
C MET A 213 16.50 -8.16 -14.33
N LEU A 214 15.29 -7.99 -14.85
CA LEU A 214 14.06 -8.18 -14.07
C LEU A 214 13.65 -9.64 -13.92
N ALA A 215 13.91 -10.50 -14.94
CA ALA A 215 13.66 -11.93 -14.84
C ALA A 215 14.58 -12.58 -13.80
N ARG A 216 15.84 -12.20 -13.79
CA ARG A 216 16.83 -12.65 -12.80
C ARG A 216 16.43 -12.18 -11.39
N ALA A 217 16.04 -10.91 -11.25
CA ALA A 217 15.61 -10.37 -9.98
C ALA A 217 14.37 -11.08 -9.42
N GLN A 218 13.41 -11.42 -10.29
CA GLN A 218 12.23 -12.19 -9.91
C GLN A 218 12.59 -13.60 -9.47
N LEU A 219 13.47 -14.29 -10.24
CA LEU A 219 13.96 -15.64 -9.90
C LEU A 219 14.65 -15.63 -8.53
N LEU A 220 15.61 -14.72 -8.31
CA LEU A 220 16.33 -14.60 -7.04
C LEU A 220 15.36 -14.31 -5.89
N ASN A 221 14.40 -13.40 -6.08
CA ASN A 221 13.39 -13.08 -5.07
C ASN A 221 12.57 -14.31 -4.67
N ARG A 222 12.08 -15.09 -5.64
CA ARG A 222 11.29 -16.29 -5.38
C ARG A 222 12.12 -17.36 -4.66
N LEU A 223 13.30 -17.67 -5.17
CA LEU A 223 14.16 -18.69 -4.58
C LEU A 223 14.64 -18.33 -3.19
N CYS A 224 15.01 -17.07 -2.95
CA CYS A 224 15.42 -16.63 -1.61
C CYS A 224 14.29 -16.73 -0.58
N ILE A 225 13.04 -16.44 -0.97
CA ILE A 225 11.88 -16.63 -0.09
C ILE A 225 11.67 -18.12 0.21
N GLU A 226 11.68 -18.98 -0.80
CA GLU A 226 11.49 -20.42 -0.67
C GLU A 226 12.58 -21.08 0.21
N GLU A 227 13.82 -20.61 0.11
CA GLU A 227 14.98 -21.14 0.84
C GLU A 227 15.25 -20.37 2.16
N GLY A 228 14.42 -19.39 2.50
CA GLY A 228 14.57 -18.61 3.75
C GLY A 228 15.85 -17.77 3.81
N LYS A 229 16.31 -17.23 2.67
CA LYS A 229 17.55 -16.44 2.54
C LYS A 229 17.27 -14.95 2.53
N THR A 230 18.21 -14.15 3.05
CA THR A 230 18.16 -12.69 2.94
C THR A 230 18.55 -12.26 1.53
N LEU A 231 17.74 -11.41 0.90
CA LEU A 231 17.99 -10.84 -0.41
C LEU A 231 17.89 -9.33 -0.38
N LEU A 232 18.87 -8.64 -0.97
CA LEU A 232 18.79 -7.23 -1.27
C LEU A 232 19.26 -6.95 -2.68
N GLN A 233 18.46 -6.21 -3.44
CA GLN A 233 18.70 -5.96 -4.86
C GLN A 233 18.77 -4.46 -5.14
N ALA A 234 19.64 -4.08 -6.09
CA ALA A 234 19.66 -2.77 -6.74
C ALA A 234 19.67 -2.95 -8.25
N ILE A 235 18.64 -2.48 -8.93
CA ILE A 235 18.45 -2.66 -10.36
C ILE A 235 18.23 -1.29 -10.99
N THR A 236 19.03 -0.97 -12.01
CA THR A 236 18.87 0.27 -12.77
C THR A 236 17.89 0.06 -13.90
N VAL A 237 16.86 0.90 -13.94
CA VAL A 237 15.88 0.96 -15.02
C VAL A 237 15.73 2.43 -15.38
N ASP A 238 15.96 2.75 -16.63
CA ASP A 238 16.00 4.11 -17.16
C ASP A 238 17.00 5.00 -16.40
N ASP A 239 16.55 6.08 -15.84
CA ASP A 239 17.35 7.05 -15.09
C ASP A 239 17.32 6.83 -13.55
N HIS A 240 16.72 5.73 -13.09
CA HIS A 240 16.60 5.39 -11.68
C HIS A 240 17.23 4.03 -11.34
N ALA A 241 17.98 4.00 -10.23
CA ALA A 241 18.35 2.76 -9.59
C ALA A 241 17.38 2.47 -8.43
N TRP A 242 16.72 1.32 -8.51
CA TRP A 242 15.74 0.85 -7.54
C TRP A 242 16.41 -0.08 -6.54
N ILE A 243 16.54 0.38 -5.29
CA ILE A 243 17.25 -0.31 -4.21
C ILE A 243 16.23 -0.90 -3.23
N GLY A 244 16.32 -2.21 -2.98
CA GLY A 244 15.41 -2.91 -2.09
C GLY A 244 14.17 -3.48 -2.76
N PRO A 245 13.19 -3.91 -1.96
CA PRO A 245 13.22 -4.00 -0.50
C PRO A 245 14.22 -5.03 0.00
N LEU A 246 14.61 -4.91 1.27
CA LEU A 246 15.26 -6.00 1.97
C LEU A 246 14.26 -7.12 2.19
N VAL A 247 14.50 -8.28 1.59
CA VAL A 247 13.66 -9.47 1.70
C VAL A 247 14.33 -10.44 2.67
N CYS A 248 13.61 -10.89 3.66
CA CYS A 248 14.01 -11.91 4.63
C CYS A 248 12.78 -12.76 4.98
N PRO A 249 12.94 -13.90 5.69
CA PRO A 249 11.82 -14.82 6.00
C PRO A 249 10.61 -14.17 6.66
N GLU A 250 10.80 -13.05 7.35
CA GLU A 250 9.76 -12.33 8.11
C GLU A 250 9.10 -11.22 7.31
N THR A 251 9.47 -11.05 6.04
CA THR A 251 9.00 -9.94 5.19
C THR A 251 7.58 -10.20 4.67
N ASP A 252 6.64 -9.30 4.96
CA ASP A 252 5.26 -9.39 4.47
C ASP A 252 5.11 -9.13 2.97
N ALA A 253 5.97 -8.25 2.42
CA ALA A 253 5.93 -7.84 1.02
C ALA A 253 7.33 -7.91 0.40
N CYS A 254 7.46 -8.64 -0.70
CA CYS A 254 8.73 -8.93 -1.34
C CYS A 254 9.04 -7.99 -2.52
N TRP A 255 10.20 -8.20 -3.17
CA TRP A 255 10.62 -7.42 -4.33
C TRP A 255 9.61 -7.49 -5.49
N GLU A 256 9.02 -8.67 -5.77
CA GLU A 256 8.00 -8.80 -6.82
C GLU A 256 6.75 -7.97 -6.50
N CYS A 257 6.34 -7.88 -5.22
CA CYS A 257 5.24 -7.00 -4.82
C CYS A 257 5.54 -5.53 -5.16
N ALA A 258 6.72 -5.03 -4.81
CA ALA A 258 7.15 -3.67 -5.11
C ALA A 258 7.19 -3.41 -6.61
N TRP A 259 7.77 -4.35 -7.38
CA TRP A 259 7.87 -4.21 -8.83
C TRP A 259 6.51 -4.17 -9.52
N ARG A 260 5.57 -5.05 -9.13
CA ARG A 260 4.19 -5.03 -9.66
C ARG A 260 3.45 -3.75 -9.33
N ARG A 261 3.64 -3.18 -8.13
CA ARG A 261 3.08 -1.87 -7.76
C ARG A 261 3.66 -0.75 -8.62
N LEU A 262 4.97 -0.79 -8.87
CA LEU A 262 5.62 0.16 -9.75
C LEU A 262 5.07 0.08 -11.17
N GLN A 263 4.99 -1.12 -11.76
CA GLN A 263 4.43 -1.33 -13.10
C GLN A 263 3.01 -0.76 -13.24
N ALA A 264 2.17 -0.94 -12.22
CA ALA A 264 0.80 -0.45 -12.22
C ALA A 264 0.69 1.10 -12.23
N ASN A 265 1.73 1.81 -11.76
CA ASN A 265 1.71 3.26 -11.54
C ASN A 265 2.61 4.06 -12.50
N LEU A 266 3.32 3.39 -13.40
CA LEU A 266 4.20 4.08 -14.34
C LEU A 266 3.40 4.96 -15.31
N ALA A 267 3.87 6.19 -15.48
CA ALA A 267 3.16 7.20 -16.25
C ALA A 267 3.25 6.99 -17.78
N ASP A 268 4.29 6.30 -18.24
CA ASP A 268 4.64 6.23 -19.67
C ASP A 268 4.08 4.95 -20.30
N ALA A 269 2.96 5.10 -21.02
CA ALA A 269 2.34 4.00 -21.77
C ALA A 269 3.13 3.63 -23.04
N ASP A 270 4.12 4.45 -23.44
CA ASP A 270 4.83 4.26 -24.71
C ASP A 270 6.03 3.31 -24.59
N GLN A 271 6.40 2.84 -23.38
CA GLN A 271 7.50 1.90 -23.15
C GLN A 271 7.16 0.72 -22.22
N PRO A 272 6.11 -0.06 -22.50
CA PRO A 272 5.68 -1.15 -21.62
C PRO A 272 6.71 -2.28 -21.49
N ALA A 273 7.50 -2.53 -22.55
CA ALA A 273 8.45 -3.65 -22.61
C ALA A 273 9.60 -3.59 -21.58
N HIS A 274 9.94 -2.41 -21.07
CA HIS A 274 11.02 -2.23 -20.09
C HIS A 274 10.67 -2.72 -18.69
N TYR A 275 9.41 -2.94 -18.41
CA TYR A 275 8.92 -3.22 -17.05
C TYR A 275 8.37 -4.63 -16.88
N GLU A 276 8.28 -5.41 -17.98
CA GLU A 276 8.00 -6.84 -17.88
C GLU A 276 9.15 -7.56 -17.17
N PHE A 277 8.87 -8.74 -16.60
CA PHE A 277 9.91 -9.58 -16.00
C PHE A 277 10.80 -10.20 -17.08
N ARG A 278 11.56 -9.37 -17.78
CA ARG A 278 12.55 -9.75 -18.81
C ARG A 278 13.91 -9.14 -18.47
N ASP A 279 14.95 -9.82 -18.89
CA ASP A 279 16.31 -9.30 -18.82
C ASP A 279 16.61 -8.54 -20.12
N LEU A 280 17.01 -7.29 -20.02
CA LEU A 280 17.42 -6.48 -21.15
C LEU A 280 18.93 -6.29 -21.13
N PRO A 281 19.61 -6.45 -22.28
CA PRO A 281 21.05 -6.23 -22.35
C PRO A 281 21.39 -4.77 -22.04
N PRO A 282 22.59 -4.50 -21.51
CA PRO A 282 23.04 -3.13 -21.30
C PRO A 282 23.05 -2.36 -22.62
N PRO A 283 22.73 -1.05 -22.62
CA PRO A 283 22.80 -0.24 -23.82
C PRO A 283 24.22 -0.23 -24.38
N SER A 284 24.35 -0.28 -25.70
CA SER A 284 25.61 -0.38 -26.42
C SER A 284 26.58 0.80 -26.24
N SER A 285 26.18 1.85 -25.51
CA SER A 285 27.01 2.97 -25.10
C SER A 285 27.05 3.03 -23.58
N SER A 286 28.10 2.54 -22.95
CA SER A 286 28.37 2.74 -21.54
C SER A 286 28.57 4.23 -21.27
N GLN A 287 27.59 4.88 -20.66
CA GLN A 287 27.70 6.28 -20.25
C GLN A 287 28.62 6.40 -19.03
N PRO A 288 29.60 7.33 -19.01
CA PRO A 288 30.50 7.53 -17.87
C PRO A 288 29.80 7.87 -16.54
N ALA A 289 28.59 8.42 -16.60
CA ALA A 289 27.77 8.77 -15.43
C ALA A 289 27.39 7.55 -14.57
N VAL A 290 27.31 6.37 -15.15
CA VAL A 290 26.97 5.12 -14.44
C VAL A 290 28.09 4.70 -13.47
N ALA A 291 29.35 4.98 -13.78
CA ALA A 291 30.49 4.60 -12.94
C ALA A 291 30.50 5.30 -11.58
N GLN A 292 30.09 6.56 -11.52
CA GLN A 292 30.07 7.33 -10.25
C GLN A 292 28.94 6.88 -9.32
N GLY A 293 27.80 6.47 -9.87
CA GLY A 293 26.66 5.95 -9.11
C GLY A 293 26.92 4.54 -8.51
N SER A 294 27.79 3.75 -9.14
CA SER A 294 28.05 2.35 -8.75
C SER A 294 28.50 2.21 -7.29
N SER A 295 29.40 3.05 -6.85
CA SER A 295 29.88 3.03 -5.44
C SER A 295 28.81 3.46 -4.44
N ILE A 296 27.93 4.40 -4.82
CA ILE A 296 26.80 4.83 -3.96
C ILE A 296 25.83 3.67 -3.81
N LEU A 297 25.48 3.00 -4.90
CA LEU A 297 24.58 1.85 -4.88
C LEU A 297 25.14 0.71 -4.03
N ALA A 298 26.39 0.35 -4.25
CA ALA A 298 27.07 -0.70 -3.51
C ALA A 298 27.10 -0.44 -1.99
N ASN A 299 27.47 0.77 -1.60
CA ASN A 299 27.52 1.16 -0.18
C ASN A 299 26.12 1.19 0.46
N ARG A 300 25.08 1.63 -0.26
CA ARG A 300 23.70 1.59 0.24
C ARG A 300 23.20 0.16 0.48
N LEU A 301 23.38 -0.72 -0.50
CA LEU A 301 23.04 -2.14 -0.34
C LEU A 301 23.71 -2.72 0.90
N LEU A 302 25.00 -2.48 1.03
CA LEU A 302 25.78 -3.08 2.10
C LEU A 302 25.44 -2.50 3.46
N PHE A 303 25.18 -1.20 3.54
CA PHE A 303 24.83 -0.57 4.80
C PHE A 303 23.50 -1.07 5.37
N ASP A 304 22.51 -1.33 4.50
CA ASP A 304 21.24 -1.90 4.93
C ASP A 304 21.37 -3.35 5.40
N VAL A 305 22.18 -4.14 4.70
CA VAL A 305 22.48 -5.51 5.11
C VAL A 305 23.28 -5.55 6.41
N PHE A 306 24.24 -4.65 6.57
CA PHE A 306 24.99 -4.48 7.82
C PHE A 306 24.04 -4.16 8.99
N ARG A 307 23.12 -3.21 8.81
CA ARG A 307 22.09 -2.88 9.82
C ARG A 307 21.20 -4.07 10.16
N HIS A 308 20.82 -4.84 9.16
CA HIS A 308 19.97 -6.01 9.34
C HIS A 308 20.64 -7.08 10.22
N PHE A 309 21.85 -7.51 9.85
CA PHE A 309 22.54 -8.59 10.55
C PHE A 309 23.09 -8.18 11.93
N THR A 310 23.50 -6.94 12.06
CA THR A 310 24.00 -6.42 13.36
C THR A 310 22.89 -5.89 14.26
N GLN A 311 21.67 -5.70 13.70
CA GLN A 311 20.54 -5.02 14.35
C GLN A 311 20.85 -3.58 14.79
N ALA A 312 21.80 -2.94 14.13
CA ALA A 312 22.21 -1.56 14.39
C ALA A 312 21.28 -0.57 13.70
N GLY A 313 20.08 -0.42 14.24
CA GLY A 313 18.99 0.36 13.67
C GLY A 313 18.21 -0.40 12.59
N SER A 314 17.10 0.16 12.15
CA SER A 314 16.27 -0.43 11.08
C SER A 314 16.91 -0.18 9.71
N PRO A 315 16.97 -1.19 8.82
CA PRO A 315 17.34 -0.99 7.42
C PRO A 315 16.46 0.06 6.76
N GLU A 316 17.01 0.89 5.88
CA GLU A 316 16.26 1.92 5.16
C GLU A 316 15.25 1.29 4.18
N THR A 317 15.63 0.14 3.60
CA THR A 317 14.82 -0.64 2.65
C THR A 317 13.93 -1.70 3.33
N GLY A 318 13.83 -1.71 4.66
CA GLY A 318 12.90 -2.57 5.39
C GLY A 318 11.45 -2.18 5.10
N GLY A 319 10.72 -2.98 4.27
CA GLY A 319 9.35 -2.67 3.83
C GLY A 319 9.24 -1.45 2.91
N LYS A 320 10.36 -0.99 2.32
CA LYS A 320 10.44 0.16 1.43
C LYS A 320 11.36 -0.13 0.26
N ILE A 321 11.17 0.61 -0.83
CA ILE A 321 12.10 0.66 -1.94
C ILE A 321 12.61 2.09 -2.09
N SER A 322 13.90 2.24 -2.37
CA SER A 322 14.51 3.55 -2.61
C SER A 322 14.79 3.74 -4.09
N ALA A 323 14.27 4.80 -4.68
CA ALA A 323 14.55 5.24 -6.04
C ALA A 323 15.70 6.27 -6.00
N LEU A 324 16.84 5.94 -6.58
CA LEU A 324 17.97 6.84 -6.73
C LEU A 324 18.10 7.28 -8.18
N HIS A 325 17.93 8.56 -8.45
CA HIS A 325 18.14 9.10 -9.79
C HIS A 325 19.62 9.07 -10.14
N THR A 326 20.00 8.40 -11.24
CA THR A 326 21.40 8.07 -11.58
C THR A 326 22.28 9.28 -11.93
N GLN A 327 21.68 10.40 -12.35
CA GLN A 327 22.42 11.61 -12.74
C GLN A 327 22.47 12.64 -11.62
N THR A 328 21.35 12.85 -10.90
CA THR A 328 21.26 13.89 -9.86
C THR A 328 21.57 13.37 -8.46
N PHE A 329 21.57 12.05 -8.27
CA PHE A 329 21.69 11.35 -7.00
C PHE A 329 20.63 11.72 -5.96
N LEU A 330 19.53 12.32 -6.41
CA LEU A 330 18.36 12.51 -5.56
C LEU A 330 17.75 11.13 -5.25
N SER A 331 17.40 10.95 -3.99
CA SER A 331 16.83 9.69 -3.51
C SER A 331 15.44 9.93 -2.95
N GLU A 332 14.49 9.13 -3.40
CA GLU A 332 13.13 9.06 -2.88
C GLU A 332 12.90 7.69 -2.26
N SER A 333 12.16 7.62 -1.18
CA SER A 333 11.82 6.35 -0.52
C SER A 333 10.32 6.14 -0.58
N HIS A 334 9.91 4.98 -1.12
CA HIS A 334 8.53 4.61 -1.34
C HIS A 334 8.14 3.44 -0.44
N THR A 335 7.06 3.59 0.31
CA THR A 335 6.42 2.47 1.00
C THR A 335 5.49 1.75 0.05
N PHE A 336 5.44 0.45 0.13
CA PHE A 336 4.56 -0.35 -0.70
C PHE A 336 3.90 -1.46 0.14
N LEU A 337 2.82 -1.96 -0.40
CA LEU A 337 2.00 -2.98 0.23
C LEU A 337 2.08 -4.27 -0.57
N PRO A 338 1.85 -5.45 0.04
CA PRO A 338 1.80 -6.71 -0.68
C PRO A 338 0.92 -6.61 -1.90
N HIS A 339 1.31 -7.29 -2.99
CA HIS A 339 0.53 -7.31 -4.23
C HIS A 339 -0.29 -8.61 -4.32
N PRO A 340 -1.59 -8.55 -4.63
CA PRO A 340 -2.45 -9.75 -4.68
C PRO A 340 -1.96 -10.79 -5.69
N HIS A 341 -1.38 -10.37 -6.80
CA HIS A 341 -0.87 -11.26 -7.86
C HIS A 341 0.59 -11.70 -7.67
N CYS A 342 1.22 -11.41 -6.53
CA CYS A 342 2.57 -11.88 -6.26
C CYS A 342 2.60 -13.41 -6.22
N GLN A 343 3.52 -14.01 -6.97
CA GLN A 343 3.68 -15.46 -7.00
C GLN A 343 4.68 -15.96 -5.96
N ALA A 344 5.58 -15.09 -5.52
CA ALA A 344 6.65 -15.46 -4.60
C ALA A 344 6.22 -15.50 -3.12
N CYS A 345 5.49 -14.50 -2.63
CA CYS A 345 5.13 -14.40 -1.20
C CYS A 345 3.63 -14.60 -0.90
N ARG A 346 2.79 -14.81 -1.91
CA ARG A 346 1.34 -15.00 -1.74
C ARG A 346 0.89 -16.34 -2.29
N HIS A 347 0.56 -17.24 -1.37
CA HIS A 347 0.00 -18.57 -1.69
C HIS A 347 -1.50 -18.50 -1.50
N THR A 348 -2.24 -18.22 -2.58
CA THR A 348 -3.70 -18.18 -2.60
C THR A 348 -4.22 -19.36 -3.39
N THR A 349 -5.27 -20.02 -2.90
CA THR A 349 -5.96 -21.12 -3.59
C THR A 349 -7.44 -20.80 -3.71
N ALA A 350 -8.11 -21.44 -4.67
CA ALA A 350 -9.55 -21.37 -4.79
C ALA A 350 -10.22 -21.90 -3.51
N GLN A 351 -11.22 -21.17 -3.03
CA GLN A 351 -11.97 -21.54 -1.82
C GLN A 351 -13.02 -22.61 -2.13
N THR A 352 -13.34 -23.41 -1.12
CA THR A 352 -14.54 -24.27 -1.15
C THR A 352 -15.77 -23.49 -0.72
N ALA A 353 -16.97 -24.03 -1.00
CA ALA A 353 -18.24 -23.44 -0.57
C ALA A 353 -18.32 -23.19 0.94
N SER A 354 -17.83 -24.14 1.75
CA SER A 354 -17.82 -24.01 3.20
C SER A 354 -16.87 -22.92 3.69
N GLN A 355 -15.67 -22.81 3.12
CA GLN A 355 -14.73 -21.73 3.45
C GLN A 355 -15.30 -20.37 3.07
N PHE A 356 -15.98 -20.26 1.93
CA PHE A 356 -16.66 -19.03 1.54
C PHE A 356 -17.76 -18.65 2.53
N LEU A 357 -18.61 -19.61 2.97
CA LEU A 357 -19.65 -19.34 3.97
C LEU A 357 -19.07 -18.91 5.32
N GLU A 358 -18.00 -19.57 5.79
CA GLU A 358 -17.30 -19.18 7.02
C GLU A 358 -16.74 -17.75 6.92
N GLN A 359 -16.15 -17.42 5.78
CA GLN A 359 -15.66 -16.08 5.52
C GLN A 359 -16.80 -15.05 5.52
N MET A 360 -17.91 -15.34 4.82
CA MET A 360 -19.08 -14.47 4.79
C MET A 360 -19.65 -14.24 6.18
N HIS A 361 -19.75 -15.31 6.98
CA HIS A 361 -20.20 -15.20 8.36
C HIS A 361 -19.23 -14.35 9.22
N SER A 362 -17.92 -14.53 9.05
CA SER A 362 -16.91 -13.74 9.74
C SER A 362 -17.03 -12.25 9.41
N VAL A 363 -17.15 -11.91 8.12
CA VAL A 363 -17.24 -10.49 7.66
C VAL A 363 -18.54 -9.83 8.17
N GLN A 364 -19.67 -10.57 8.18
CA GLN A 364 -20.95 -10.07 8.67
C GLN A 364 -20.96 -9.71 10.16
N HIS A 365 -20.08 -10.35 10.94
CA HIS A 365 -20.00 -10.17 12.40
C HIS A 365 -18.79 -9.34 12.87
N GLN A 366 -18.03 -8.77 11.93
CA GLN A 366 -16.94 -7.87 12.28
C GLN A 366 -17.48 -6.54 12.82
N GLU A 367 -16.68 -5.91 13.69
CA GLU A 367 -17.02 -4.60 14.24
C GLU A 367 -17.01 -3.49 13.17
N PRO A 368 -17.84 -2.46 13.33
CA PRO A 368 -17.84 -1.31 12.45
C PRO A 368 -16.46 -0.64 12.37
N VAL A 369 -16.09 -0.21 11.18
CA VAL A 369 -14.85 0.54 10.95
C VAL A 369 -15.04 1.98 11.43
N ASP A 370 -14.09 2.48 12.24
CA ASP A 370 -14.06 3.89 12.60
C ASP A 370 -13.64 4.75 11.38
N PRO A 371 -14.43 5.80 11.02
CA PRO A 371 -14.14 6.61 9.84
C PRO A 371 -12.81 7.36 9.89
N ASP A 372 -12.33 7.77 11.06
CA ASP A 372 -11.05 8.47 11.19
C ASP A 372 -9.90 7.49 11.05
N HIS A 373 -9.99 6.33 11.64
CA HIS A 373 -9.02 5.25 11.46
C HIS A 373 -8.97 4.74 10.02
N PHE A 374 -10.12 4.67 9.33
CA PHE A 374 -10.18 4.38 7.88
C PHE A 374 -9.38 5.41 7.08
N LEU A 375 -9.59 6.72 7.32
CA LEU A 375 -8.87 7.78 6.61
C LEU A 375 -7.36 7.78 6.90
N GLU A 376 -6.96 7.43 8.10
CA GLU A 376 -5.55 7.26 8.47
C GLU A 376 -4.91 6.10 7.69
N LYS A 377 -5.53 4.91 7.70
CA LYS A 377 -5.06 3.77 6.92
C LYS A 377 -5.04 4.07 5.42
N PHE A 378 -6.06 4.72 4.90
CA PHE A 378 -6.13 5.13 3.49
C PHE A 378 -4.95 6.03 3.11
N ALA A 379 -4.58 6.98 3.97
CA ALA A 379 -3.45 7.88 3.71
C ALA A 379 -2.12 7.14 3.57
N HIS A 380 -1.92 6.03 4.29
CA HIS A 380 -0.73 5.18 4.17
C HIS A 380 -0.67 4.40 2.85
N CYS A 381 -1.76 4.33 2.10
CA CYS A 381 -1.83 3.65 0.80
C CYS A 381 -1.61 4.61 -0.38
N VAL A 382 -1.36 5.89 -0.09
CA VAL A 382 -1.14 6.93 -1.11
C VAL A 382 0.37 7.10 -1.33
N ASP A 383 0.84 6.69 -2.49
CA ASP A 383 2.21 6.91 -2.95
C ASP A 383 2.21 7.02 -4.48
N ALA A 384 2.91 8.02 -5.02
CA ALA A 384 2.86 8.33 -6.44
C ALA A 384 3.39 7.20 -7.34
N ARG A 385 4.27 6.32 -6.82
CA ARG A 385 4.90 5.25 -7.59
C ARG A 385 4.50 3.84 -7.14
N MET A 386 4.20 3.66 -5.85
CA MET A 386 3.99 2.33 -5.25
C MET A 386 2.63 2.17 -4.57
N GLY A 387 1.82 3.23 -4.50
CA GLY A 387 0.55 3.22 -3.78
C GLY A 387 -0.57 2.46 -4.50
N LEU A 388 -1.59 2.05 -3.75
CA LEU A 388 -2.89 1.69 -4.29
C LEU A 388 -3.57 2.91 -4.90
N PHE A 389 -3.23 4.07 -4.38
CA PHE A 389 -3.68 5.38 -4.83
C PHE A 389 -2.47 6.25 -5.11
N THR A 390 -2.41 6.87 -6.29
CA THR A 390 -1.20 7.60 -6.69
C THR A 390 -1.22 9.06 -6.29
N ALA A 391 -2.39 9.65 -6.17
CA ALA A 391 -2.54 11.03 -5.74
C ALA A 391 -3.93 11.30 -5.14
N VAL A 392 -3.98 12.23 -4.20
CA VAL A 392 -5.21 12.83 -3.68
C VAL A 392 -5.16 14.32 -4.02
N GLU A 393 -5.95 14.72 -5.00
CA GLU A 393 -5.93 16.07 -5.54
C GLU A 393 -7.05 16.91 -4.92
N ASN A 394 -6.69 18.06 -4.37
CA ASN A 394 -7.65 19.06 -3.88
C ASN A 394 -7.13 20.50 -3.97
N SER A 395 -5.84 20.68 -4.31
CA SER A 395 -5.14 21.97 -4.18
C SER A 395 -5.54 22.99 -5.23
N HIS A 396 -6.00 22.54 -6.38
CA HIS A 396 -6.35 23.38 -7.52
C HIS A 396 -7.86 23.63 -7.65
N PHE A 397 -8.68 22.97 -6.82
CA PHE A 397 -10.11 23.12 -6.88
C PHE A 397 -10.64 24.15 -5.88
N VAL A 398 -11.58 24.98 -6.32
CA VAL A 398 -12.26 25.92 -5.43
C VAL A 398 -13.14 25.14 -4.47
N ARG A 399 -12.94 25.32 -3.16
CA ARG A 399 -13.59 24.53 -2.10
C ARG A 399 -14.94 25.08 -1.64
N LEU A 400 -15.52 26.00 -2.39
CA LEU A 400 -16.81 26.60 -2.08
C LEU A 400 -17.65 26.62 -3.37
N PRO A 401 -18.92 26.32 -3.28
CA PRO A 401 -19.71 25.99 -2.10
C PRO A 401 -19.50 24.54 -1.58
N LEU A 402 -18.89 23.63 -2.35
CA LEU A 402 -18.62 22.25 -1.96
C LEU A 402 -17.12 21.99 -1.85
N ALA A 403 -16.74 21.20 -0.85
CA ALA A 403 -15.44 20.57 -0.82
C ALA A 403 -15.44 19.39 -1.82
N VAL A 404 -14.49 19.40 -2.76
CA VAL A 404 -14.36 18.33 -3.77
C VAL A 404 -12.95 17.76 -3.73
N TYR A 405 -12.85 16.44 -3.82
CA TYR A 405 -11.60 15.70 -3.89
C TYR A 405 -11.62 14.75 -5.08
N LYS A 406 -10.45 14.58 -5.69
CA LYS A 406 -10.19 13.57 -6.71
C LYS A 406 -9.08 12.67 -6.24
N VAL A 407 -9.22 11.38 -6.46
CA VAL A 407 -8.20 10.36 -6.17
C VAL A 407 -7.88 9.62 -7.45
N ASN A 408 -6.58 9.51 -7.75
CA ASN A 408 -6.08 8.68 -8.84
C ASN A 408 -5.80 7.28 -8.28
N VAL A 409 -6.41 6.28 -8.89
CA VAL A 409 -6.41 4.89 -8.43
C VAL A 409 -5.44 4.08 -9.29
N SER A 410 -4.57 3.31 -8.65
CA SER A 410 -3.69 2.37 -9.32
C SER A 410 -4.50 1.26 -10.00
N HIS A 411 -4.13 0.86 -11.21
CA HIS A 411 -4.71 -0.32 -11.82
C HIS A 411 -4.01 -1.58 -11.29
N PRO A 412 -4.74 -2.54 -10.68
CA PRO A 412 -4.11 -3.73 -10.08
C PRO A 412 -3.58 -4.73 -11.13
N LEU A 413 -3.99 -4.62 -12.38
CA LEU A 413 -3.48 -5.38 -13.52
C LEU A 413 -2.45 -4.55 -14.30
N SER A 414 -1.66 -5.19 -15.16
CA SER A 414 -0.70 -4.48 -16.02
C SER A 414 -1.38 -3.37 -16.82
N ARG A 415 -0.71 -2.23 -16.94
CA ARG A 415 -1.20 -1.07 -17.69
C ARG A 415 -1.31 -1.31 -19.21
N GLU A 416 -0.62 -2.33 -19.72
CA GLU A 416 -0.73 -2.72 -21.14
C GLU A 416 -2.15 -3.10 -21.53
N ASP A 417 -2.88 -3.76 -20.61
CA ASP A 417 -4.26 -4.15 -20.84
C ASP A 417 -5.24 -2.99 -20.64
N HIS A 418 -4.84 -1.94 -19.90
CA HIS A 418 -5.72 -0.84 -19.46
C HIS A 418 -4.99 0.50 -19.41
N PRO A 419 -4.80 1.20 -20.54
CA PRO A 419 -4.03 2.46 -20.59
C PRO A 419 -4.71 3.65 -19.89
N GLU A 420 -5.98 3.53 -19.51
CA GLU A 420 -6.72 4.63 -18.90
C GLU A 420 -6.35 4.83 -17.42
N THR A 421 -6.10 6.06 -17.04
CA THR A 421 -5.91 6.43 -15.64
C THR A 421 -7.24 6.34 -14.91
N LEU A 422 -7.35 5.42 -13.95
CA LEU A 422 -8.52 5.31 -13.10
C LEU A 422 -8.54 6.50 -12.12
N SER A 423 -9.62 7.25 -12.10
CA SER A 423 -9.80 8.31 -11.10
C SER A 423 -11.25 8.33 -10.59
N VAL A 424 -11.42 8.76 -9.35
CA VAL A 424 -12.71 8.94 -8.71
C VAL A 424 -12.83 10.33 -8.10
N ILE A 425 -14.04 10.84 -8.06
CA ILE A 425 -14.33 12.17 -7.54
C ILE A 425 -15.48 12.08 -6.55
N ALA A 426 -15.40 12.84 -5.47
CA ALA A 426 -16.51 13.02 -4.56
C ALA A 426 -16.54 14.45 -4.01
N ALA A 427 -17.76 14.91 -3.73
CA ALA A 427 -18.02 16.19 -3.11
C ALA A 427 -18.83 16.02 -1.83
N SER A 428 -18.73 17.03 -0.96
CA SER A 428 -19.60 17.19 0.20
C SER A 428 -19.64 18.66 0.62
N ILE A 429 -20.65 19.01 1.44
CA ILE A 429 -20.72 20.34 2.06
C ILE A 429 -19.56 20.58 3.06
N ASP A 430 -18.91 19.53 3.53
CA ASP A 430 -17.75 19.60 4.41
C ASP A 430 -16.57 18.76 3.92
N THR A 431 -15.38 19.13 4.35
CA THR A 431 -14.11 18.52 3.94
C THR A 431 -13.99 17.07 4.37
N ARG A 432 -14.46 16.72 5.60
CA ARG A 432 -14.37 15.36 6.14
C ARG A 432 -15.23 14.40 5.33
N GLY A 433 -16.49 14.81 5.08
CA GLY A 433 -17.43 14.03 4.27
C GLY A 433 -16.92 13.80 2.84
N ALA A 434 -16.37 14.85 2.21
CA ALA A 434 -15.78 14.72 0.86
C ALA A 434 -14.59 13.76 0.83
N ARG A 435 -13.67 13.85 1.81
CA ARG A 435 -12.52 12.93 1.94
C ARG A 435 -12.95 11.49 2.18
N THR A 436 -13.87 11.26 3.08
CA THR A 436 -14.38 9.90 3.36
C THR A 436 -15.03 9.29 2.14
N ARG A 437 -15.90 10.03 1.45
CA ARG A 437 -16.59 9.56 0.24
C ARG A 437 -15.63 9.26 -0.91
N VAL A 438 -14.64 10.14 -1.16
CA VAL A 438 -13.69 9.88 -2.25
C VAL A 438 -12.79 8.69 -1.93
N ALA A 439 -12.37 8.51 -0.68
CA ALA A 439 -11.60 7.37 -0.24
C ALA A 439 -12.39 6.05 -0.39
N GLN A 440 -13.66 6.01 0.03
CA GLN A 440 -14.54 4.85 -0.17
C GLN A 440 -14.68 4.50 -1.66
N LYS A 441 -14.98 5.49 -2.50
CA LYS A 441 -15.08 5.29 -3.96
C LYS A 441 -13.77 4.83 -4.60
N ALA A 442 -12.63 5.30 -4.10
CA ALA A 442 -11.33 4.85 -4.59
C ALA A 442 -11.09 3.38 -4.24
N CYS A 443 -11.45 2.97 -3.01
CA CYS A 443 -11.40 1.57 -2.61
C CYS A 443 -12.35 0.69 -3.45
N GLU A 444 -13.58 1.15 -3.71
CA GLU A 444 -14.54 0.46 -4.59
C GLU A 444 -13.97 0.28 -6.01
N ARG A 445 -13.41 1.35 -6.56
CA ARG A 445 -12.84 1.34 -7.93
C ARG A 445 -11.64 0.41 -8.04
N TYR A 446 -10.73 0.43 -7.05
CA TYR A 446 -9.61 -0.49 -7.00
C TYR A 446 -10.08 -1.94 -6.88
N ALA A 447 -10.96 -2.24 -5.91
CA ALA A 447 -11.45 -3.59 -5.64
C ALA A 447 -12.17 -4.21 -6.85
N ALA A 448 -12.98 -3.42 -7.56
CA ALA A 448 -13.71 -3.89 -8.75
C ALA A 448 -12.78 -4.30 -9.91
N ASN A 449 -11.58 -3.76 -9.96
CA ASN A 449 -10.57 -4.09 -10.97
C ASN A 449 -9.52 -5.09 -10.48
N CYS A 450 -9.57 -5.47 -9.19
CA CYS A 450 -8.60 -6.39 -8.58
C CYS A 450 -9.14 -7.81 -8.58
N VAL A 451 -8.70 -8.64 -9.52
CA VAL A 451 -9.07 -10.05 -9.62
C VAL A 451 -7.85 -10.95 -9.45
N ASP A 452 -7.85 -11.82 -8.44
CA ASP A 452 -6.85 -12.90 -8.31
C ASP A 452 -7.40 -14.16 -8.99
N GLN A 453 -6.84 -14.48 -10.15
CA GLN A 453 -7.29 -15.62 -10.97
C GLN A 453 -7.13 -16.96 -10.22
N ARG A 454 -6.24 -17.08 -9.25
CA ARG A 454 -6.03 -18.30 -8.46
C ARG A 454 -7.20 -18.61 -7.52
N ARG A 455 -8.03 -17.59 -7.21
CA ARG A 455 -9.26 -17.72 -6.41
C ARG A 455 -10.49 -18.10 -7.25
N LEU A 456 -10.40 -18.03 -8.57
CA LEU A 456 -11.49 -18.33 -9.48
C LEU A 456 -11.59 -19.83 -9.74
N LEU A 457 -12.78 -20.28 -10.05
CA LEU A 457 -13.08 -21.67 -10.41
C LEU A 457 -13.18 -21.81 -11.93
N SER A 458 -12.56 -22.86 -12.47
CA SER A 458 -12.72 -23.22 -13.88
C SER A 458 -14.10 -23.86 -14.13
N PHE A 459 -14.54 -23.89 -15.39
CA PHE A 459 -15.78 -24.53 -15.79
C PHE A 459 -15.85 -26.00 -15.33
N GLU A 460 -14.76 -26.74 -15.38
CA GLU A 460 -14.68 -28.13 -14.93
C GLU A 460 -14.90 -28.24 -13.41
N ALA A 461 -14.30 -27.37 -12.62
CA ALA A 461 -14.50 -27.34 -11.17
C ALA A 461 -15.95 -26.99 -10.79
N VAL A 462 -16.58 -26.11 -11.55
CA VAL A 462 -18.00 -25.75 -11.36
C VAL A 462 -18.92 -26.92 -11.63
N GLN A 463 -18.68 -27.69 -12.70
CA GLN A 463 -19.48 -28.90 -12.99
C GLN A 463 -19.35 -29.96 -11.88
N GLN A 464 -18.17 -30.11 -11.29
CA GLN A 464 -17.93 -31.04 -10.18
C GLN A 464 -18.59 -30.60 -8.88
N ALA A 465 -18.75 -29.29 -8.66
CA ALA A 465 -19.25 -28.73 -7.39
C ALA A 465 -20.76 -28.96 -7.18
N ALA A 466 -21.53 -29.28 -8.23
CA ALA A 466 -22.99 -29.49 -8.21
C ALA A 466 -23.79 -28.39 -7.48
N LEU A 467 -23.27 -27.15 -7.50
CA LEU A 467 -23.89 -25.99 -6.84
C LEU A 467 -24.73 -25.18 -7.83
N PRO A 468 -25.69 -24.37 -7.36
CA PRO A 468 -26.47 -23.52 -8.24
C PRO A 468 -25.55 -22.49 -8.91
N THR A 469 -25.60 -22.42 -10.23
CA THR A 469 -24.92 -21.48 -11.09
C THR A 469 -25.92 -20.48 -11.67
N ILE A 470 -25.51 -19.22 -11.72
CA ILE A 470 -26.30 -18.14 -12.35
C ILE A 470 -25.52 -17.72 -13.60
N ALA A 471 -26.06 -18.11 -14.75
CA ALA A 471 -25.47 -17.79 -16.05
C ALA A 471 -25.52 -16.28 -16.34
N SER A 472 -24.59 -15.78 -17.18
CA SER A 472 -24.51 -14.37 -17.56
C SER A 472 -25.82 -13.82 -18.15
N GLU A 473 -26.57 -14.65 -18.89
CA GLU A 473 -27.85 -14.26 -19.50
C GLU A 473 -28.98 -14.05 -18.48
N GLN A 474 -28.84 -14.62 -17.29
CA GLN A 474 -29.80 -14.46 -16.19
C GLN A 474 -29.54 -13.20 -15.35
N LEU A 475 -28.37 -12.60 -15.51
CA LEU A 475 -27.96 -11.38 -14.79
C LEU A 475 -28.44 -10.13 -15.55
N LEU A 476 -28.94 -9.15 -14.79
CA LEU A 476 -29.36 -7.87 -15.36
C LEU A 476 -28.16 -7.02 -15.79
N ALA A 477 -28.35 -6.25 -16.85
CA ALA A 477 -27.42 -5.25 -17.37
C ALA A 477 -26.09 -5.80 -17.94
N LEU A 478 -25.99 -7.11 -18.20
CA LEU A 478 -24.81 -7.71 -18.82
C LEU A 478 -25.10 -8.11 -20.26
N LYS A 479 -24.21 -7.81 -21.18
CA LYS A 479 -24.23 -8.38 -22.52
C LYS A 479 -23.60 -9.75 -22.45
N ALA A 480 -24.38 -10.79 -22.71
CA ALA A 480 -23.92 -12.15 -22.67
C ALA A 480 -22.75 -12.40 -23.64
N SER A 481 -21.63 -12.93 -23.14
CA SER A 481 -20.67 -13.67 -23.95
C SER A 481 -20.37 -14.98 -23.23
N SER A 482 -21.05 -16.03 -23.64
CA SER A 482 -20.73 -17.38 -23.18
C SER A 482 -19.52 -17.89 -23.95
N SER A 483 -18.37 -18.00 -23.27
CA SER A 483 -17.22 -18.71 -23.82
C SER A 483 -16.85 -19.88 -22.88
N GLU A 484 -16.35 -20.98 -23.46
CA GLU A 484 -15.90 -22.16 -22.72
C GLU A 484 -14.72 -21.84 -21.74
N SER A 485 -14.13 -20.65 -21.84
CA SER A 485 -13.07 -20.14 -20.95
C SER A 485 -13.60 -19.30 -19.78
N GLU A 486 -14.91 -19.33 -19.49
CA GLU A 486 -15.51 -18.53 -18.43
C GLU A 486 -15.05 -19.00 -17.05
N MET A 487 -14.49 -18.07 -16.26
CA MET A 487 -14.11 -18.31 -14.87
C MET A 487 -15.24 -17.87 -13.94
N TRP A 488 -15.34 -18.54 -12.78
CA TRP A 488 -16.46 -18.37 -11.85
C TRP A 488 -15.97 -17.98 -10.46
N THR A 489 -16.82 -17.26 -9.75
CA THR A 489 -16.58 -16.87 -8.36
C THR A 489 -17.80 -17.13 -7.47
N TRP A 490 -17.56 -17.21 -6.16
CA TRP A 490 -18.60 -17.44 -5.17
C TRP A 490 -19.47 -16.21 -4.95
N ALA A 491 -20.77 -16.43 -4.79
CA ALA A 491 -21.77 -15.43 -4.43
C ALA A 491 -22.71 -15.97 -3.37
N LEU A 492 -23.26 -15.10 -2.54
CA LEU A 492 -24.29 -15.42 -1.56
C LEU A 492 -25.63 -14.80 -1.99
N ASN A 493 -26.67 -15.60 -2.13
CA ASN A 493 -28.03 -15.10 -2.34
C ASN A 493 -28.51 -14.39 -1.06
N LEU A 494 -28.82 -13.10 -1.16
CA LEU A 494 -29.20 -12.29 0.00
C LEU A 494 -30.59 -12.63 0.57
N GLN A 495 -31.51 -13.18 -0.25
CA GLN A 495 -32.85 -13.59 0.19
C GLN A 495 -32.85 -14.97 0.84
N THR A 496 -32.10 -15.93 0.29
CA THR A 496 -32.13 -17.35 0.73
C THR A 496 -30.95 -17.74 1.58
N GLN A 497 -29.88 -16.90 1.64
CA GLN A 497 -28.61 -17.20 2.30
C GLN A 497 -27.91 -18.44 1.77
N GLN A 498 -28.18 -18.81 0.52
CA GLN A 498 -27.55 -19.93 -0.16
C GLN A 498 -26.41 -19.48 -1.04
N VAL A 499 -25.36 -20.31 -1.13
CA VAL A 499 -24.22 -20.09 -2.02
C VAL A 499 -24.62 -20.39 -3.45
N ALA A 500 -24.11 -19.59 -4.36
CA ALA A 500 -24.21 -19.79 -5.80
C ALA A 500 -22.87 -19.42 -6.45
N LEU A 501 -22.69 -19.87 -7.70
CA LEU A 501 -21.55 -19.47 -8.53
C LEU A 501 -22.04 -18.50 -9.60
N VAL A 502 -21.27 -17.41 -9.77
CA VAL A 502 -21.53 -16.38 -10.78
C VAL A 502 -20.29 -16.20 -11.65
N PRO A 503 -20.45 -15.79 -12.93
CA PRO A 503 -19.32 -15.51 -13.80
C PRO A 503 -18.44 -14.39 -13.25
N ALA A 504 -17.13 -14.61 -13.16
CA ALA A 504 -16.18 -13.63 -12.63
C ALA A 504 -16.17 -12.32 -13.43
N ILE A 505 -16.40 -12.39 -14.74
CA ILE A 505 -16.52 -11.21 -15.61
C ILE A 505 -17.69 -10.30 -15.21
N SER A 506 -18.74 -10.86 -14.60
CA SER A 506 -19.87 -10.09 -14.09
C SER A 506 -19.56 -9.34 -12.81
N VAL A 507 -18.51 -9.75 -12.11
CA VAL A 507 -18.07 -9.20 -10.81
C VAL A 507 -16.90 -8.26 -11.00
N PHE A 508 -15.88 -8.69 -11.72
CA PHE A 508 -14.64 -7.96 -11.95
C PHE A 508 -14.60 -7.49 -13.42
N SER A 509 -14.87 -6.23 -13.65
CA SER A 509 -14.89 -5.67 -15.00
C SER A 509 -14.32 -4.26 -15.01
N SER A 510 -13.45 -4.02 -15.97
CA SER A 510 -12.79 -2.73 -16.19
C SER A 510 -13.66 -1.72 -16.97
N SER A 511 -14.77 -2.12 -17.57
CA SER A 511 -15.58 -1.21 -18.39
C SER A 511 -16.60 -0.45 -17.57
N CYS A 512 -16.71 0.86 -17.80
CA CYS A 512 -17.66 1.77 -17.13
C CYS A 512 -19.14 1.33 -17.25
N GLU A 513 -19.48 0.56 -18.26
CA GLU A 513 -20.86 0.06 -18.46
C GLU A 513 -21.26 -1.00 -17.41
N HIS A 514 -20.29 -1.62 -16.75
CA HIS A 514 -20.49 -2.75 -15.84
C HIS A 514 -20.30 -2.41 -14.35
N GLU A 515 -20.17 -1.13 -13.98
CA GLU A 515 -19.91 -0.71 -12.59
C GLU A 515 -21.13 -0.64 -11.68
N ARG A 516 -22.19 -1.39 -11.99
CA ARG A 516 -23.42 -1.37 -11.20
C ARG A 516 -23.35 -2.28 -9.99
N GLY A 517 -24.04 -1.85 -8.92
CA GLY A 517 -24.19 -2.63 -7.72
C GLY A 517 -22.93 -2.74 -6.86
N ILE A 518 -21.97 -1.84 -7.01
CA ILE A 518 -20.83 -1.76 -6.11
C ILE A 518 -21.20 -0.88 -4.93
N GLY A 519 -20.88 -1.33 -3.73
CA GLY A 519 -21.11 -0.58 -2.52
C GLY A 519 -20.03 -0.83 -1.49
N SER A 520 -19.71 0.20 -0.73
CA SER A 520 -18.84 0.12 0.44
C SER A 520 -19.48 0.83 1.63
N GLY A 521 -19.03 0.48 2.82
CA GLY A 521 -19.54 1.08 4.06
C GLY A 521 -18.60 0.86 5.23
N MET A 522 -18.91 1.49 6.35
CA MET A 522 -18.23 1.24 7.61
C MET A 522 -18.77 -0.01 8.31
N THR A 523 -19.86 -0.58 7.79
CA THR A 523 -20.42 -1.89 8.17
C THR A 523 -20.80 -2.69 6.93
N TRP A 524 -20.96 -3.98 7.09
CA TRP A 524 -21.43 -4.88 6.04
C TRP A 524 -22.81 -4.46 5.50
N GLU A 525 -23.73 -4.14 6.39
CA GLU A 525 -25.10 -3.77 6.04
C GLU A 525 -25.15 -2.43 5.28
N GLU A 526 -24.27 -1.48 5.63
CA GLU A 526 -24.16 -0.23 4.89
C GLU A 526 -23.69 -0.47 3.46
N ALA A 527 -22.65 -1.30 3.27
CA ALA A 527 -22.13 -1.64 1.96
C ALA A 527 -23.21 -2.28 1.06
N ILE A 528 -23.96 -3.24 1.58
CA ILE A 528 -25.08 -3.86 0.87
C ILE A 528 -26.16 -2.83 0.53
N CYS A 529 -26.55 -1.98 1.50
CA CYS A 529 -27.56 -0.96 1.25
C CYS A 529 -27.17 -0.02 0.10
N GLN A 530 -25.90 0.44 0.07
CA GLN A 530 -25.42 1.32 -1.01
C GLN A 530 -25.46 0.60 -2.37
N ALA A 531 -25.04 -0.67 -2.43
CA ALA A 531 -25.09 -1.47 -3.65
C ALA A 531 -26.54 -1.70 -4.16
N LEU A 532 -27.48 -1.99 -3.26
CA LEU A 532 -28.89 -2.15 -3.59
C LEU A 532 -29.52 -0.84 -4.06
N LEU A 533 -29.19 0.28 -3.43
CA LEU A 533 -29.67 1.61 -3.81
C LEU A 533 -29.17 2.02 -5.21
N ASP A 534 -27.94 1.67 -5.57
CA ASP A 534 -27.43 1.90 -6.93
C ASP A 534 -28.26 1.15 -7.98
N TRP A 535 -28.60 -0.11 -7.72
CA TRP A 535 -29.51 -0.89 -8.57
C TRP A 535 -30.92 -0.29 -8.64
N CYS A 536 -31.49 0.14 -7.51
CA CYS A 536 -32.80 0.78 -7.49
C CYS A 536 -32.82 2.06 -8.31
N CYS A 537 -31.75 2.87 -8.23
CA CYS A 537 -31.57 4.05 -9.05
C CYS A 537 -31.56 3.69 -10.55
N TYR A 538 -30.70 2.75 -10.92
CA TYR A 538 -30.57 2.31 -12.32
C TYR A 538 -31.88 1.79 -12.91
N LEU A 539 -32.55 0.89 -12.19
CA LEU A 539 -33.81 0.30 -12.65
C LEU A 539 -34.93 1.35 -12.79
N THR A 540 -34.97 2.33 -11.89
CA THR A 540 -35.95 3.42 -11.95
C THR A 540 -35.65 4.36 -13.11
N VAL A 541 -34.40 4.78 -13.30
CA VAL A 541 -34.00 5.66 -14.41
C VAL A 541 -34.17 4.98 -15.78
N ALA A 542 -33.87 3.67 -15.87
CA ALA A 542 -34.06 2.93 -17.13
C ALA A 542 -35.49 2.95 -17.62
N ARG A 543 -36.47 3.04 -16.75
CA ARG A 543 -37.91 3.13 -17.12
C ARG A 543 -38.28 4.48 -17.74
N LEU A 544 -37.50 5.54 -17.49
CA LEU A 544 -37.78 6.84 -18.10
C LEU A 544 -37.68 6.83 -19.61
N LYS A 545 -36.98 5.87 -20.21
CA LYS A 545 -36.90 5.70 -21.67
C LYS A 545 -38.26 5.44 -22.31
N THR A 546 -39.15 4.74 -21.60
CA THR A 546 -40.48 4.31 -22.10
C THR A 546 -41.61 4.99 -21.36
N ALA A 547 -41.32 5.96 -20.48
CA ALA A 547 -42.33 6.66 -19.70
C ALA A 547 -43.26 7.47 -20.62
N GLN A 548 -44.59 7.22 -20.50
CA GLN A 548 -45.62 7.95 -21.24
C GLN A 548 -46.38 8.96 -20.41
N GLN A 549 -46.18 8.92 -19.06
CA GLN A 549 -46.89 9.82 -18.14
C GLN A 549 -45.88 10.77 -17.49
N PRO A 550 -46.28 12.03 -17.28
CA PRO A 550 -45.48 13.01 -16.62
C PRO A 550 -45.32 12.69 -15.11
N TYR A 551 -44.20 13.09 -14.55
CA TYR A 551 -43.88 12.90 -13.15
C TYR A 551 -44.16 14.17 -12.33
N PRO A 552 -44.57 14.07 -11.05
CA PRO A 552 -44.86 15.23 -10.23
C PRO A 552 -43.59 16.01 -9.92
N GLN A 553 -43.69 17.33 -9.97
CA GLN A 553 -42.59 18.23 -9.58
C GLN A 553 -42.53 18.33 -8.07
N ILE A 554 -41.33 18.45 -7.53
CA ILE A 554 -41.07 18.62 -6.10
C ILE A 554 -41.07 20.11 -5.73
N ASP A 555 -41.81 20.50 -4.71
CA ASP A 555 -41.73 21.83 -4.08
C ASP A 555 -40.41 21.91 -3.29
N LEU A 556 -39.34 22.39 -3.94
CA LEU A 556 -38.00 22.46 -3.35
C LEU A 556 -37.94 23.40 -2.12
N GLU A 557 -38.78 24.44 -2.06
CA GLU A 557 -38.78 25.36 -0.91
C GLU A 557 -39.28 24.69 0.36
N ARG A 558 -40.24 23.79 0.25
CA ARG A 558 -40.76 23.03 1.36
C ARG A 558 -40.03 21.72 1.60
N ALA A 559 -39.60 21.04 0.53
CA ALA A 559 -38.92 19.75 0.62
C ALA A 559 -37.49 19.86 1.20
N CYS A 560 -36.78 20.96 0.97
CA CYS A 560 -35.45 21.21 1.51
C CYS A 560 -35.48 21.67 2.98
N SER A 561 -36.16 20.92 3.84
CA SER A 561 -36.35 21.23 5.26
C SER A 561 -35.12 20.97 6.14
N THR A 562 -34.18 20.13 5.69
CA THR A 562 -32.94 19.86 6.41
C THR A 562 -31.93 21.01 6.26
N PRO A 563 -31.03 21.27 7.26
CA PRO A 563 -30.02 22.31 7.13
C PRO A 563 -29.13 22.13 5.89
N ALA A 564 -28.76 20.88 5.55
CA ALA A 564 -27.99 20.56 4.37
C ALA A 564 -28.75 20.84 3.06
N GLY A 565 -29.99 20.38 2.94
CA GLY A 565 -30.85 20.62 1.78
C GLY A 565 -31.12 22.11 1.55
N ALA A 566 -31.44 22.84 2.61
CA ALA A 566 -31.64 24.28 2.56
C ALA A 566 -30.37 25.04 2.14
N TYR A 567 -29.19 24.58 2.57
CA TYR A 567 -27.91 25.13 2.12
C TYR A 567 -27.70 24.90 0.63
N LEU A 568 -27.80 23.64 0.18
CA LEU A 568 -27.57 23.25 -1.21
C LEU A 568 -28.50 23.99 -2.19
N TYR A 569 -29.81 24.03 -1.85
CA TYR A 569 -30.80 24.72 -2.68
C TYR A 569 -30.54 26.21 -2.75
N ARG A 570 -30.19 26.86 -1.62
CA ARG A 570 -29.85 28.30 -1.61
C ARG A 570 -28.61 28.60 -2.45
N GLN A 571 -27.59 27.74 -2.44
CA GLN A 571 -26.39 27.95 -3.27
C GLN A 571 -26.72 27.87 -4.75
N LEU A 572 -27.51 26.86 -5.18
CA LEU A 572 -27.94 26.73 -6.56
C LEU A 572 -28.81 27.90 -7.02
N LYS A 573 -29.73 28.37 -6.18
CA LYS A 573 -30.56 29.55 -6.44
C LYS A 573 -29.74 30.84 -6.55
N ALA A 574 -28.74 31.00 -5.67
CA ALA A 574 -27.82 32.14 -5.70
C ALA A 574 -26.90 32.13 -6.93
N ALA A 575 -26.60 30.97 -7.48
CA ALA A 575 -25.87 30.78 -8.72
C ALA A 575 -26.68 31.20 -9.98
N GLY A 576 -27.95 31.49 -9.83
CA GLY A 576 -28.85 31.85 -10.94
C GLY A 576 -29.40 30.65 -11.72
N GLU A 577 -29.18 29.43 -11.24
CA GLU A 577 -29.63 28.22 -11.88
C GLU A 577 -31.13 28.01 -11.65
N GLN A 578 -31.86 27.71 -12.74
CA GLN A 578 -33.26 27.27 -12.67
C GLN A 578 -33.31 25.79 -12.35
N ILE A 579 -33.30 25.47 -11.05
CA ILE A 579 -33.32 24.09 -10.58
C ILE A 579 -34.76 23.63 -10.39
N THR A 580 -35.11 22.52 -11.02
CA THR A 580 -36.35 21.77 -10.80
C THR A 580 -36.03 20.35 -10.39
N ALA A 581 -36.90 19.73 -9.60
CA ALA A 581 -36.76 18.34 -9.25
C ALA A 581 -38.09 17.60 -9.45
N TYR A 582 -38.04 16.34 -9.85
CA TYR A 582 -39.21 15.50 -10.11
C TYR A 582 -39.10 14.22 -9.30
N ASP A 583 -40.24 13.81 -8.72
CA ASP A 583 -40.34 12.51 -8.07
C ASP A 583 -40.59 11.43 -9.12
N ILE A 584 -39.55 10.65 -9.39
CA ILE A 584 -39.56 9.54 -10.34
C ILE A 584 -39.66 8.17 -9.66
N THR A 585 -40.04 8.15 -8.36
CA THR A 585 -40.21 6.92 -7.58
C THR A 585 -41.12 5.94 -8.32
N GLY A 586 -40.54 4.80 -8.67
CA GLY A 586 -41.19 3.76 -9.45
C GLY A 586 -41.81 2.64 -8.59
N PRO A 587 -42.21 1.50 -9.18
CA PRO A 587 -42.83 0.37 -8.48
C PRO A 587 -41.96 -0.28 -7.39
N LEU A 588 -40.66 -0.03 -7.39
CA LEU A 588 -39.78 -0.45 -6.30
C LEU A 588 -40.07 0.32 -4.99
N GLY A 589 -40.79 1.45 -5.06
CA GLY A 589 -41.15 2.24 -3.90
C GLY A 589 -39.97 2.91 -3.20
N VAL A 590 -38.78 2.91 -3.83
CA VAL A 590 -37.58 3.55 -3.25
C VAL A 590 -37.52 5.00 -3.71
N PRO A 591 -37.50 6.00 -2.79
CA PRO A 591 -37.46 7.42 -3.15
C PRO A 591 -36.34 7.71 -4.14
N THR A 592 -36.72 8.11 -5.35
CA THR A 592 -35.79 8.39 -6.45
C THR A 592 -36.19 9.69 -7.11
N PHE A 593 -35.24 10.62 -7.22
CA PHE A 593 -35.50 11.96 -7.73
C PHE A 593 -34.60 12.28 -8.92
N ALA A 594 -35.17 12.98 -9.89
CA ALA A 594 -34.45 13.59 -10.99
C ALA A 594 -34.28 15.09 -10.70
N VAL A 595 -33.06 15.58 -10.74
CA VAL A 595 -32.75 17.02 -10.61
C VAL A 595 -32.36 17.54 -11.97
N CYS A 596 -33.02 18.64 -12.39
CA CYS A 596 -32.79 19.28 -13.68
C CYS A 596 -32.26 20.72 -13.47
N ALA A 597 -31.34 21.15 -14.31
CA ALA A 597 -30.92 22.53 -14.48
C ALA A 597 -31.46 23.05 -15.83
N GLY A 598 -32.38 23.99 -15.76
CA GLY A 598 -33.16 24.39 -16.94
C GLY A 598 -33.92 23.21 -17.56
N GLU A 599 -33.59 22.87 -18.80
CA GLU A 599 -34.26 21.80 -19.54
C GLU A 599 -33.51 20.46 -19.53
N LYS A 600 -32.35 20.36 -18.83
CA LYS A 600 -31.52 19.15 -18.81
C LYS A 600 -31.52 18.46 -17.46
N ALA A 601 -31.64 17.14 -17.46
CA ALA A 601 -31.38 16.33 -16.27
C ALA A 601 -29.88 16.36 -15.95
N VAL A 602 -29.53 16.77 -14.73
CA VAL A 602 -28.14 16.87 -14.27
C VAL A 602 -27.78 15.82 -13.21
N ALA A 603 -28.77 15.29 -12.50
CA ALA A 603 -28.56 14.25 -11.53
C ALA A 603 -29.79 13.38 -11.31
N TYR A 604 -29.55 12.10 -11.07
CA TYR A 604 -30.52 11.17 -10.49
C TYR A 604 -29.99 10.73 -9.13
N SER A 605 -30.89 10.63 -8.16
CA SER A 605 -30.50 10.26 -6.80
C SER A 605 -31.54 9.38 -6.14
N THR A 606 -31.09 8.39 -5.42
CA THR A 606 -31.93 7.41 -4.71
C THR A 606 -31.42 7.26 -3.29
N HIS A 607 -32.32 7.22 -2.34
CA HIS A 607 -32.04 6.90 -0.96
C HIS A 607 -33.29 6.35 -0.26
N CYS A 608 -33.12 5.66 0.86
CA CYS A 608 -34.23 5.18 1.69
C CYS A 608 -35.01 6.31 2.38
N ASP A 609 -34.46 7.49 2.45
CA ASP A 609 -35.05 8.71 3.02
C ASP A 609 -35.18 9.77 1.93
N SER A 610 -36.35 10.37 1.77
CA SER A 610 -36.63 11.34 0.71
C SER A 610 -35.76 12.60 0.83
N ALA A 611 -35.54 13.10 2.05
CA ALA A 611 -34.71 14.29 2.26
C ALA A 611 -33.25 14.02 1.90
N LEU A 612 -32.72 12.83 2.24
CA LEU A 612 -31.38 12.44 1.87
C LEU A 612 -31.22 12.15 0.37
N ALA A 613 -32.25 11.57 -0.26
CA ALA A 613 -32.27 11.41 -1.73
C ALA A 613 -32.20 12.78 -2.42
N LEU A 614 -33.03 13.73 -1.99
CA LEU A 614 -33.04 15.07 -2.56
C LEU A 614 -31.72 15.80 -2.34
N ASN A 615 -31.18 15.75 -1.11
CA ASN A 615 -29.88 16.36 -0.80
C ASN A 615 -28.76 15.84 -1.69
N ARG A 616 -28.70 14.52 -1.93
CA ARG A 616 -27.69 13.92 -2.85
C ARG A 616 -27.87 14.41 -4.29
N GLY A 617 -29.10 14.57 -4.76
CA GLY A 617 -29.38 15.09 -6.09
C GLY A 617 -28.93 16.54 -6.24
N LEU A 618 -29.28 17.41 -5.26
CA LEU A 618 -28.87 18.81 -5.24
C LEU A 618 -27.35 18.98 -5.09
N GLU A 619 -26.71 18.14 -4.26
CA GLU A 619 -25.24 18.15 -4.11
C GLU A 619 -24.55 17.82 -5.44
N ARG A 620 -25.02 16.82 -6.17
CA ARG A 620 -24.52 16.45 -7.51
C ARG A 620 -24.72 17.59 -8.52
N ALA A 621 -25.91 18.22 -8.53
CA ALA A 621 -26.18 19.36 -9.38
C ALA A 621 -25.23 20.53 -9.08
N LEU A 622 -25.01 20.81 -7.81
CA LEU A 622 -24.12 21.89 -7.36
C LEU A 622 -22.65 21.58 -7.69
N GLN A 623 -22.20 20.31 -7.56
CA GLN A 623 -20.87 19.88 -7.98
C GLN A 623 -20.67 20.09 -9.49
N GLN A 624 -21.65 19.71 -10.31
CA GLN A 624 -21.59 19.89 -11.76
C GLN A 624 -21.55 21.36 -12.12
N TYR A 625 -22.38 22.19 -11.51
CA TYR A 625 -22.36 23.64 -11.67
C TYR A 625 -20.98 24.23 -11.32
N GLN A 626 -20.45 23.86 -10.15
CA GLN A 626 -19.16 24.35 -9.64
C GLN A 626 -18.02 23.99 -10.59
N ALA A 627 -17.97 22.75 -11.10
CA ALA A 627 -16.95 22.30 -12.05
C ALA A 627 -17.03 23.09 -13.39
N THR A 628 -18.24 23.37 -13.88
CA THR A 628 -18.45 24.13 -15.12
C THR A 628 -18.11 25.60 -14.93
N TYR A 629 -18.58 26.23 -13.85
CA TYR A 629 -18.36 27.64 -13.57
C TYR A 629 -16.88 28.00 -13.43
N PHE A 630 -16.11 27.16 -12.75
CA PHE A 630 -14.68 27.34 -12.56
C PHE A 630 -13.82 26.74 -13.69
N GLN A 631 -14.43 26.24 -14.76
CA GLN A 631 -13.76 25.62 -15.91
C GLN A 631 -12.80 24.48 -15.51
N GLN A 632 -13.25 23.64 -14.60
CA GLN A 632 -12.47 22.51 -14.06
C GLN A 632 -13.13 21.15 -14.40
N PRO A 633 -13.08 20.71 -15.68
CA PRO A 633 -13.77 19.50 -16.14
C PRO A 633 -13.27 18.22 -15.42
N ALA A 634 -12.04 18.24 -14.91
CA ALA A 634 -11.48 17.12 -14.16
C ALA A 634 -12.24 16.80 -12.85
N TYR A 635 -13.09 17.73 -12.39
CA TYR A 635 -13.94 17.56 -11.19
C TYR A 635 -15.43 17.49 -11.52
N ALA A 636 -15.78 17.45 -12.80
CA ALA A 636 -17.16 17.25 -13.24
C ALA A 636 -17.59 15.78 -13.04
N LEU A 637 -18.87 15.59 -12.78
CA LEU A 637 -19.45 14.26 -12.77
C LEU A 637 -19.62 13.74 -14.21
N SER A 638 -19.61 12.42 -14.36
CA SER A 638 -19.98 11.80 -15.64
C SER A 638 -21.41 12.21 -16.03
N PRO A 639 -21.65 12.53 -17.33
CA PRO A 639 -22.98 12.89 -17.79
C PRO A 639 -24.01 11.80 -17.47
N VAL A 640 -25.19 12.21 -17.01
CA VAL A 640 -26.31 11.31 -16.82
C VAL A 640 -27.20 11.27 -18.07
N PRO A 641 -27.96 10.19 -18.32
CA PRO A 641 -28.94 10.16 -19.42
C PRO A 641 -29.93 11.30 -19.27
N ASP A 642 -30.18 12.04 -20.34
CA ASP A 642 -31.11 13.17 -20.32
C ASP A 642 -32.52 12.72 -20.75
N PHE A 643 -33.39 12.60 -19.77
CA PHE A 643 -34.82 12.28 -19.95
C PHE A 643 -35.72 13.43 -19.48
N ALA A 644 -35.18 14.65 -19.36
CA ALA A 644 -35.93 15.79 -18.83
C ALA A 644 -37.24 16.08 -19.58
N VAL A 645 -37.28 15.84 -20.89
CA VAL A 645 -38.49 16.02 -21.71
C VAL A 645 -39.65 15.09 -21.26
N ASN A 646 -39.32 13.91 -20.71
CA ASN A 646 -40.30 12.94 -20.25
C ASN A 646 -40.82 13.20 -18.84
N LEU A 647 -40.26 14.20 -18.14
CA LEU A 647 -40.50 14.41 -16.69
C LEU A 647 -41.63 15.42 -16.40
N ARG A 648 -41.94 16.32 -17.33
CA ARG A 648 -42.79 17.51 -17.07
C ARG A 648 -44.22 17.15 -16.71
N GLY A 649 -44.62 17.39 -15.45
CA GLY A 649 -45.97 17.26 -14.93
C GLY A 649 -46.41 18.49 -14.14
N ASP A 650 -47.72 18.74 -14.13
CA ASP A 650 -48.32 19.92 -13.48
C ASP A 650 -48.59 19.71 -11.97
N GLN A 651 -48.45 18.49 -11.49
CA GLN A 651 -48.62 18.19 -10.06
C GLN A 651 -47.37 18.58 -9.26
N VAL A 652 -47.59 19.30 -8.16
CA VAL A 652 -46.54 19.66 -7.23
C VAL A 652 -46.75 18.93 -5.90
N LEU A 653 -45.72 18.30 -5.39
CA LEU A 653 -45.76 17.55 -4.12
C LEU A 653 -44.54 17.84 -3.24
N VAL A 654 -44.68 17.51 -1.96
CA VAL A 654 -43.55 17.42 -1.02
C VAL A 654 -43.40 15.93 -0.69
N PRO A 655 -42.28 15.30 -1.08
CA PRO A 655 -42.06 13.88 -0.80
C PRO A 655 -41.87 13.66 0.71
N ASP A 656 -42.61 12.70 1.26
CA ASP A 656 -42.50 12.28 2.66
C ASP A 656 -42.42 10.75 2.72
N TYR A 657 -41.26 10.22 2.33
CA TYR A 657 -40.97 8.78 2.39
C TYR A 657 -39.93 8.56 3.50
N ALA A 658 -40.33 7.89 4.56
CA ALA A 658 -39.44 7.47 5.64
C ALA A 658 -39.41 5.95 5.73
N LEU A 659 -38.29 5.35 5.36
CA LEU A 659 -38.04 3.92 5.51
C LEU A 659 -37.34 3.63 6.86
N PRO A 660 -37.27 2.34 7.28
CA PRO A 660 -36.64 1.98 8.54
C PRO A 660 -35.27 2.63 8.79
N GLY A 661 -34.99 3.05 9.99
CA GLY A 661 -33.78 3.81 10.33
C GLY A 661 -32.49 3.01 10.32
N ALA A 662 -32.52 1.73 10.71
CA ALA A 662 -31.34 0.87 10.82
C ALA A 662 -31.00 0.18 9.49
N TRP A 663 -29.72 0.01 9.21
CA TRP A 663 -29.23 -0.62 7.97
C TRP A 663 -29.80 -2.03 7.71
N PRO A 664 -29.85 -2.95 8.69
CA PRO A 664 -30.42 -4.29 8.47
C PRO A 664 -31.88 -4.25 8.03
N ALA A 665 -32.71 -3.44 8.68
CA ALA A 665 -34.13 -3.30 8.35
C ALA A 665 -34.34 -2.65 6.95
N ARG A 666 -33.47 -1.72 6.56
CA ARG A 666 -33.46 -1.14 5.21
C ARG A 666 -33.13 -2.19 4.15
N ASN A 667 -32.11 -3.00 4.39
CA ASN A 667 -31.72 -4.07 3.48
C ASN A 667 -32.84 -5.09 3.31
N GLU A 668 -33.42 -5.53 4.40
CA GLU A 668 -34.58 -6.45 4.37
C GLU A 668 -35.73 -5.87 3.53
N TRP A 669 -36.08 -4.61 3.77
CA TRP A 669 -37.12 -3.94 3.00
C TRP A 669 -36.78 -3.85 1.51
N LEU A 670 -35.55 -3.44 1.15
CA LEU A 670 -35.09 -3.35 -0.24
C LEU A 670 -35.14 -4.72 -0.94
N LEU A 671 -34.69 -5.78 -0.27
CA LEU A 671 -34.73 -7.15 -0.78
C LEU A 671 -36.16 -7.62 -1.01
N GLN A 672 -37.10 -7.28 -0.11
CA GLN A 672 -38.53 -7.58 -0.29
C GLN A 672 -39.12 -6.84 -1.50
N GLN A 673 -38.75 -5.56 -1.74
CA GLN A 673 -39.21 -4.85 -2.93
C GLN A 673 -38.66 -5.46 -4.24
N LEU A 674 -37.38 -5.84 -4.24
CA LEU A 674 -36.79 -6.55 -5.38
C LEU A 674 -37.49 -7.89 -5.63
N GLN A 675 -37.74 -8.68 -4.59
CA GLN A 675 -38.41 -9.95 -4.67
C GLN A 675 -39.85 -9.82 -5.21
N LYS A 676 -40.62 -8.81 -4.76
CA LYS A 676 -41.95 -8.50 -5.32
C LYS A 676 -41.95 -8.20 -6.82
N ASN A 677 -40.81 -7.66 -7.30
CA ASN A 677 -40.59 -7.40 -8.72
C ASN A 677 -39.88 -8.56 -9.46
N GLY A 678 -39.84 -9.77 -8.88
CA GLY A 678 -39.29 -10.97 -9.50
C GLY A 678 -37.74 -10.97 -9.58
N LEU A 679 -37.08 -10.18 -8.77
CA LEU A 679 -35.62 -10.05 -8.76
C LEU A 679 -34.99 -10.71 -7.54
N GLN A 680 -33.89 -11.41 -7.77
CA GLN A 680 -33.03 -11.99 -6.74
C GLN A 680 -31.69 -11.24 -6.70
N ALA A 681 -31.14 -11.04 -5.50
CA ALA A 681 -29.89 -10.34 -5.29
C ALA A 681 -28.80 -11.28 -4.79
N PHE A 682 -27.65 -11.26 -5.45
CA PHE A 682 -26.46 -12.04 -5.12
C PHE A 682 -25.34 -11.11 -4.75
N VAL A 683 -24.73 -11.31 -3.58
CA VAL A 683 -23.60 -10.50 -3.13
C VAL A 683 -22.29 -11.26 -3.29
N VAL A 684 -21.29 -10.57 -3.82
CA VAL A 684 -19.89 -11.01 -3.92
C VAL A 684 -19.01 -10.02 -3.16
N PRO A 685 -18.23 -10.45 -2.18
CA PRO A 685 -17.24 -9.59 -1.55
C PRO A 685 -16.10 -9.29 -2.53
N LEU A 686 -15.68 -8.04 -2.62
CA LEU A 686 -14.55 -7.61 -3.46
C LEU A 686 -13.27 -7.59 -2.62
N ASP A 687 -12.82 -8.77 -2.21
CA ASP A 687 -11.76 -8.99 -1.21
C ASP A 687 -10.51 -9.68 -1.76
N HIS A 688 -10.29 -9.62 -3.07
CA HIS A 688 -9.16 -10.27 -3.71
C HIS A 688 -7.80 -9.65 -3.34
N ASP A 689 -7.77 -8.42 -2.86
CA ASP A 689 -6.58 -7.82 -2.22
C ASP A 689 -6.76 -7.76 -0.70
N SER A 690 -6.06 -8.64 0.02
CA SER A 690 -6.09 -8.70 1.48
C SER A 690 -5.60 -7.41 2.14
N THR A 691 -4.79 -6.63 1.47
CA THR A 691 -4.32 -5.33 1.96
C THR A 691 -5.47 -4.32 1.99
N LEU A 692 -6.26 -4.28 0.91
CA LEU A 692 -7.43 -3.40 0.85
C LEU A 692 -8.48 -3.79 1.90
N THR A 693 -8.68 -5.09 2.15
CA THR A 693 -9.64 -5.55 3.17
C THR A 693 -9.23 -5.17 4.60
N GLN A 694 -7.93 -4.98 4.88
CA GLN A 694 -7.45 -4.45 6.16
C GLN A 694 -7.75 -2.96 6.34
N ILE A 695 -7.98 -2.23 5.24
CA ILE A 695 -8.32 -0.80 5.24
C ILE A 695 -9.82 -0.61 5.31
N LEU A 696 -10.55 -1.29 4.42
CA LEU A 696 -12.01 -1.27 4.32
C LEU A 696 -12.52 -2.68 3.97
N PRO A 697 -12.93 -3.47 4.97
CA PRO A 697 -13.35 -4.87 4.77
C PRO A 697 -14.71 -5.00 4.05
N TYR A 698 -15.52 -3.96 4.08
CA TYR A 698 -16.89 -3.99 3.58
C TYR A 698 -16.98 -3.32 2.20
N ILE A 699 -16.47 -4.02 1.18
CA ILE A 699 -16.64 -3.66 -0.22
C ILE A 699 -17.29 -4.83 -0.91
N VAL A 700 -18.45 -4.61 -1.51
CA VAL A 700 -19.26 -5.67 -2.12
C VAL A 700 -19.70 -5.30 -3.52
N ARG A 701 -19.99 -6.31 -4.31
CA ARG A 701 -20.79 -6.18 -5.52
C ARG A 701 -22.05 -6.99 -5.39
N VAL A 702 -23.20 -6.34 -5.61
CA VAL A 702 -24.50 -7.00 -5.71
C VAL A 702 -24.85 -7.17 -7.18
N LEU A 703 -25.20 -8.39 -7.57
CA LEU A 703 -25.71 -8.73 -8.89
C LEU A 703 -27.21 -9.03 -8.76
N LEU A 704 -27.99 -8.63 -9.74
CA LEU A 704 -29.41 -8.95 -9.78
C LEU A 704 -29.69 -9.98 -10.88
N SER A 705 -30.46 -11.00 -10.53
CA SER A 705 -30.97 -12.01 -11.47
C SER A 705 -32.52 -11.96 -11.53
N GLY A 706 -33.06 -12.17 -12.70
CA GLY A 706 -34.51 -12.21 -12.92
C GLY A 706 -34.93 -11.53 -14.22
N LYS A 707 -36.21 -11.64 -14.55
CA LYS A 707 -36.81 -10.91 -15.67
C LYS A 707 -37.49 -9.68 -15.09
N VAL A 708 -37.07 -8.50 -15.48
CA VAL A 708 -37.87 -7.29 -15.24
C VAL A 708 -39.17 -7.46 -16.00
N SER A 709 -40.27 -7.59 -15.26
CA SER A 709 -41.59 -7.67 -15.88
C SER A 709 -41.81 -6.45 -16.76
N GLN A 710 -41.98 -6.67 -18.07
CA GLN A 710 -42.34 -5.63 -19.06
C GLN A 710 -43.84 -5.24 -18.96
N GLU A 711 -44.47 -5.41 -17.80
CA GLU A 711 -45.85 -4.98 -17.60
C GLU A 711 -45.92 -3.48 -17.43
N GLY A 712 -46.07 -2.79 -18.51
CA GLY A 712 -46.17 -1.34 -18.65
C GLY A 712 -45.91 -0.89 -20.09
N ARG A 713 -46.33 -1.72 -21.08
CA ARG A 713 -46.45 -1.23 -22.45
C ARG A 713 -47.66 -0.36 -22.63
#